data_505e7caf4a217d9376919613f350d97e
#
_entry.id   505e7caf4a217d9376919613f350d97e
#
_cell.length_a   1.000
_cell.length_b   1.000
_cell.length_c   1.000
_cell.angle_alpha   90.00
_cell.angle_beta   90.00
_cell.angle_gamma   90.00
#
_symmetry.space_group_name_H-M   'P 1'
#
loop_
_entity.id
_entity.type
_entity.pdbx_description
1 polymer ?
#
loop_
_entity_poly.entity_id
_entity_poly.type
_entity_poly.pdbx_seq_one_letter_code
_entity_poly.pdbx_strand_id
1 'polypeptide(L)'
;MNTLLSNSLINAIKKWNPAVNILNKLTDDKNSFPLEIEGIQGCFAGIFTSLYVSSCKNKFIQQIQYLSAKKNIKDETAVSCDTVIVVPTEKEESSVIQDLQTFLSDAEIITLPWWSTVPYRASPRGSIVFGKRAGALAKIAAENSSKNISKKSRIFVMTQRSFLTPVPPPEYLKKNIFTFEKGQSFDTIQIAQKLVSLGYVRVPKVSVPGEFTLRGEVLDIYLPSEKNAHRIVFDFDTIENIKTFSPETQTTIDNADRITIYPSKEILWTKDLINELEQKLKPVFEKNQVQSDSYNAFAGNENENLSEKFENFLLELESAKEAEGEELLYPALFDRQYSVLDYINPDTTVIYYDYDRLINSKESLQREYIGLYKKACASELVLSPEKILFDFETLSAAHSKNILYRTIHTEKTEELKNDGTNFFKFELDPPRSFFGNINYLKEQISDLQKDGWKIFIFTNNENQNLRINEILKDFTNSESKNFIQLIPQEISAGFAIPEMKILVIQENEIFGRKKYIPKSLNHVKSSVIDTFVDLNPGDFVVHVNYGIGIFKGIERVRAMGNERDYIKLEYAGEEFAFVPIEQVNLIQRYIGNEGNAPRIDTIGSKSWENRKNKVKKAVEDLAQKLIDLYSRRKTSVGFAFPKDTEWQIAFEAAFPY
;
A
#
# COMPACT_ATOMS: atom_id res chain seq x y z
N MET A 1 19.82 17.24 3.92
CA MET A 1 19.40 18.57 4.39
C MET A 1 17.92 18.61 4.75
N ASN A 2 17.06 17.95 4.00
CA ASN A 2 15.60 17.96 4.21
C ASN A 2 15.11 17.28 5.51
N THR A 3 15.80 16.27 6.02
CA THR A 3 15.51 15.61 7.31
C THR A 3 15.78 16.48 8.56
N LEU A 4 16.56 17.56 8.42
CA LEU A 4 16.87 18.46 9.53
C LEU A 4 15.73 19.46 9.84
N LEU A 5 14.90 19.80 8.87
CA LEU A 5 13.85 20.81 9.02
C LEU A 5 12.57 20.24 9.66
N SER A 6 12.14 19.04 9.28
CA SER A 6 11.03 18.34 9.96
C SER A 6 11.39 18.00 11.42
N ASN A 7 12.67 17.80 11.71
CA ASN A 7 13.18 17.60 13.06
C ASN A 7 12.96 18.81 14.00
N SER A 8 12.84 20.03 13.48
CA SER A 8 12.57 21.21 14.32
C SER A 8 11.17 21.19 14.92
N LEU A 9 10.17 20.79 14.14
CA LEU A 9 8.79 20.60 14.60
C LEU A 9 8.72 19.43 15.60
N ILE A 10 9.31 18.28 15.24
CA ILE A 10 9.36 17.11 16.14
C ILE A 10 10.04 17.47 17.47
N ASN A 11 11.15 18.20 17.44
CA ASN A 11 11.87 18.61 18.64
C ASN A 11 11.10 19.62 19.48
N ALA A 12 10.27 20.45 18.86
CA ALA A 12 9.36 21.33 19.61
C ALA A 12 8.29 20.51 20.33
N ILE A 13 7.63 19.58 19.63
CA ILE A 13 6.58 18.72 20.21
C ILE A 13 7.16 17.78 21.29
N LYS A 14 8.39 17.29 21.15
CA LYS A 14 9.09 16.51 22.19
C LYS A 14 9.31 17.27 23.49
N LYS A 15 9.23 18.59 23.48
CA LYS A 15 9.35 19.43 24.68
C LYS A 15 7.99 19.87 25.24
N TRP A 16 6.92 19.54 24.56
CA TRP A 16 5.56 19.87 24.98
C TRP A 16 5.10 18.92 26.10
N ASN A 17 4.89 19.49 27.28
CA ASN A 17 4.58 18.70 28.47
C ASN A 17 3.42 17.71 28.30
N PRO A 18 2.27 18.08 27.69
CA PRO A 18 1.20 17.13 27.44
C PRO A 18 1.66 15.90 26.62
N ALA A 19 2.39 16.11 25.53
CA ALA A 19 2.87 15.01 24.70
C ALA A 19 3.91 14.14 25.45
N VAL A 20 4.83 14.75 26.19
CA VAL A 20 5.85 14.04 27.00
C VAL A 20 5.20 13.18 28.07
N ASN A 21 4.21 13.72 28.79
CA ASN A 21 3.54 13.01 29.87
C ASN A 21 2.82 11.75 29.36
N ILE A 22 2.15 11.85 28.22
CA ILE A 22 1.46 10.70 27.63
C ILE A 22 2.48 9.68 27.12
N LEU A 23 3.51 10.12 26.41
CA LEU A 23 4.55 9.21 25.89
C LEU A 23 5.22 8.44 27.03
N ASN A 24 5.55 9.11 28.15
CA ASN A 24 6.12 8.43 29.32
C ASN A 24 5.12 7.44 29.91
N LYS A 25 3.85 7.82 30.07
CA LYS A 25 2.79 6.95 30.58
C LYS A 25 2.64 5.71 29.70
N LEU A 26 2.58 5.87 28.37
CA LEU A 26 2.43 4.78 27.41
C LEU A 26 3.64 3.84 27.38
N THR A 27 4.83 4.36 27.67
CA THR A 27 6.04 3.55 27.65
C THR A 27 6.35 2.88 28.99
N ASP A 28 5.93 3.44 30.12
CA ASP A 28 6.35 3.00 31.44
C ASP A 28 5.32 2.12 32.16
N ASP A 29 4.05 2.28 31.87
CA ASP A 29 2.97 1.58 32.59
C ASP A 29 2.12 0.72 31.63
N LYS A 30 2.13 -0.60 31.87
CA LYS A 30 1.27 -1.56 31.16
C LYS A 30 -0.23 -1.34 31.46
N ASN A 31 -0.56 -0.76 32.61
CA ASN A 31 -1.94 -0.46 33.01
C ASN A 31 -2.49 0.81 32.32
N SER A 32 -1.69 1.46 31.46
CA SER A 32 -2.12 2.65 30.72
C SER A 32 -3.02 2.33 29.52
N PHE A 33 -3.23 1.06 29.21
CA PHE A 33 -4.05 0.64 28.08
C PHE A 33 -5.38 0.02 28.54
N PRO A 34 -6.45 0.16 27.75
CA PRO A 34 -6.55 0.99 26.55
C PRO A 34 -6.47 2.49 26.86
N LEU A 35 -5.92 3.28 25.94
CA LEU A 35 -5.81 4.72 26.06
C LEU A 35 -6.64 5.41 24.98
N GLU A 36 -7.58 6.26 25.40
CA GLU A 36 -8.29 7.17 24.49
C GLU A 36 -7.58 8.52 24.43
N ILE A 37 -7.34 9.01 23.21
CA ILE A 37 -6.73 10.33 22.96
C ILE A 37 -7.67 11.13 22.08
N GLU A 38 -8.26 12.18 22.65
CA GLU A 38 -9.15 13.11 21.95
C GLU A 38 -8.41 14.35 21.42
N GLY A 39 -9.06 15.03 20.46
CA GLY A 39 -8.61 16.31 19.93
C GLY A 39 -7.45 16.21 18.95
N ILE A 40 -7.15 15.02 18.45
CA ILE A 40 -6.11 14.84 17.42
C ILE A 40 -6.58 15.44 16.10
N GLN A 41 -5.74 16.31 15.49
CA GLN A 41 -6.05 17.01 14.25
C GLN A 41 -4.93 16.84 13.21
N GLY A 42 -5.32 16.78 11.94
CA GLY A 42 -4.40 16.75 10.81
C GLY A 42 -3.28 15.69 10.92
N CYS A 43 -2.08 16.04 10.49
CA CYS A 43 -0.92 15.13 10.55
C CYS A 43 -0.35 14.94 11.97
N PHE A 44 -0.92 15.58 13.00
CA PHE A 44 -0.47 15.39 14.39
C PHE A 44 -0.62 13.92 14.82
N ALA A 45 -1.63 13.21 14.34
CA ALA A 45 -1.77 11.76 14.56
C ALA A 45 -0.52 10.99 14.11
N GLY A 46 -0.03 11.28 12.90
CA GLY A 46 1.20 10.68 12.36
C GLY A 46 2.46 11.08 13.15
N ILE A 47 2.56 12.36 13.56
CA ILE A 47 3.66 12.85 14.39
C ILE A 47 3.66 12.14 15.75
N PHE A 48 2.53 12.09 16.43
CA PHE A 48 2.44 11.46 17.76
C PHE A 48 2.72 9.96 17.70
N THR A 49 2.18 9.26 16.68
CA THR A 49 2.50 7.86 16.42
C THR A 49 4.00 7.66 16.17
N SER A 50 4.64 8.54 15.39
CA SER A 50 6.08 8.48 15.11
C SER A 50 6.93 8.68 16.38
N LEU A 51 6.51 9.58 17.25
CA LEU A 51 7.14 9.80 18.56
C LEU A 51 6.98 8.59 19.47
N TYR A 52 5.79 8.00 19.53
CA TYR A 52 5.50 6.80 20.30
C TYR A 52 6.36 5.61 19.85
N VAL A 53 6.37 5.30 18.55
CA VAL A 53 7.16 4.21 17.97
C VAL A 53 8.66 4.43 18.23
N SER A 54 9.15 5.66 18.09
CA SER A 54 10.55 6.01 18.38
C SER A 54 10.89 5.82 19.86
N SER A 55 9.98 6.16 20.75
CA SER A 55 10.17 5.99 22.22
C SER A 55 10.18 4.50 22.58
N CYS A 56 9.30 3.70 22.02
CA CYS A 56 9.29 2.24 22.19
C CYS A 56 10.60 1.60 21.68
N LYS A 57 11.09 2.02 20.52
CA LYS A 57 12.36 1.56 19.96
C LYS A 57 13.54 1.86 20.87
N ASN A 58 13.64 3.08 21.39
CA ASN A 58 14.73 3.50 22.27
C ASN A 58 14.73 2.68 23.58
N LYS A 59 13.55 2.47 24.18
CA LYS A 59 13.42 1.67 25.39
C LYS A 59 13.82 0.21 25.14
N PHE A 60 13.40 -0.34 24.01
CA PHE A 60 13.76 -1.69 23.58
C PHE A 60 15.28 -1.86 23.41
N ILE A 61 15.95 -0.91 22.75
CA ILE A 61 17.41 -0.92 22.60
C ILE A 61 18.12 -0.88 23.96
N GLN A 62 17.63 -0.04 24.89
CA GLN A 62 18.18 0.03 26.26
C GLN A 62 18.01 -1.29 27.01
N GLN A 63 16.86 -1.95 26.89
CA GLN A 63 16.62 -3.27 27.51
C GLN A 63 17.55 -4.34 26.96
N ILE A 64 17.76 -4.38 25.64
CA ILE A 64 18.71 -5.32 25.01
C ILE A 64 20.13 -5.10 25.52
N GLN A 65 20.59 -3.84 25.56
CA GLN A 65 21.91 -3.48 26.06
C GLN A 65 22.10 -3.90 27.52
N TYR A 66 21.06 -3.73 28.34
CA TYR A 66 21.07 -4.15 29.74
C TYR A 66 21.14 -5.69 29.89
N LEU A 67 20.35 -6.42 29.11
CA LEU A 67 20.32 -7.90 29.12
C LEU A 67 21.62 -8.49 28.57
N SER A 68 22.18 -7.93 27.52
CA SER A 68 23.47 -8.37 26.97
C SER A 68 24.64 -8.13 27.93
N ALA A 69 24.60 -7.05 28.72
CA ALA A 69 25.60 -6.77 29.77
C ALA A 69 25.54 -7.77 30.94
N LYS A 70 24.37 -8.35 31.22
CA LYS A 70 24.18 -9.32 32.33
C LYS A 70 24.48 -10.78 31.97
N LYS A 71 24.85 -11.12 30.73
CA LYS A 71 25.11 -12.52 30.26
C LYS A 71 24.01 -13.55 30.52
N ASN A 72 22.80 -13.16 30.90
CA ASN A 72 21.66 -14.06 31.14
C ASN A 72 20.67 -14.01 29.97
N ILE A 73 21.07 -14.64 28.85
CA ILE A 73 20.24 -14.75 27.66
C ILE A 73 19.49 -16.10 27.63
N LYS A 74 18.79 -16.48 28.67
CA LYS A 74 18.02 -17.72 28.64
C LYS A 74 16.49 -17.60 28.60
N ASP A 75 15.94 -16.40 28.88
CA ASP A 75 14.50 -16.14 28.82
C ASP A 75 14.25 -14.83 28.00
N GLU A 76 14.34 -14.93 26.70
CA GLU A 76 13.99 -13.84 25.79
C GLU A 76 12.50 -13.92 25.43
N THR A 77 11.68 -13.25 26.20
CA THR A 77 10.45 -12.68 25.62
C THR A 77 10.90 -11.57 24.69
N ALA A 78 10.98 -11.88 23.41
CA ALA A 78 11.29 -10.88 22.37
C ALA A 78 10.19 -9.83 22.38
N VAL A 79 10.46 -8.68 22.99
CA VAL A 79 9.56 -7.53 22.94
C VAL A 79 9.63 -6.99 21.51
N SER A 80 8.55 -7.13 20.77
CA SER A 80 8.44 -6.58 19.41
C SER A 80 8.20 -5.09 19.47
N CYS A 81 8.83 -4.31 18.58
CA CYS A 81 8.54 -2.90 18.36
C CYS A 81 7.49 -2.70 17.25
N ASP A 82 6.67 -3.71 17.00
CA ASP A 82 5.65 -3.66 15.99
C ASP A 82 4.46 -2.83 16.42
N THR A 83 3.86 -2.14 15.47
CA THR A 83 2.64 -1.36 15.68
C THR A 83 1.67 -1.65 14.54
N VAL A 84 0.42 -1.91 14.88
CA VAL A 84 -0.68 -2.08 13.92
C VAL A 84 -1.51 -0.80 13.93
N ILE A 85 -1.84 -0.29 12.76
CA ILE A 85 -2.69 0.90 12.59
C ILE A 85 -3.91 0.51 11.77
N VAL A 86 -5.08 0.76 12.33
CA VAL A 86 -6.38 0.54 11.67
C VAL A 86 -7.00 1.88 11.34
N VAL A 87 -7.35 2.08 10.07
CA VAL A 87 -7.93 3.31 9.55
C VAL A 87 -9.29 3.05 8.89
N PRO A 88 -10.21 4.05 8.81
CA PRO A 88 -11.54 3.83 8.25
C PRO A 88 -11.53 3.41 6.78
N THR A 89 -10.76 4.09 5.93
CA THR A 89 -10.76 3.85 4.48
C THR A 89 -9.35 3.96 3.88
N GLU A 90 -9.22 3.60 2.61
CA GLU A 90 -7.97 3.66 1.83
C GLU A 90 -7.42 5.10 1.68
N LYS A 91 -8.30 6.11 1.78
CA LYS A 91 -7.89 7.51 1.75
C LYS A 91 -7.10 7.87 3.00
N GLU A 92 -7.62 7.51 4.16
CA GLU A 92 -6.94 7.71 5.44
C GLU A 92 -5.68 6.83 5.52
N GLU A 93 -5.70 5.60 4.99
CA GLU A 93 -4.52 4.75 4.88
C GLU A 93 -3.38 5.46 4.15
N SER A 94 -3.66 6.01 2.97
CA SER A 94 -2.67 6.76 2.19
C SER A 94 -2.16 8.00 2.93
N SER A 95 -3.05 8.72 3.64
CA SER A 95 -2.68 9.90 4.44
C SER A 95 -1.78 9.55 5.61
N VAL A 96 -2.09 8.49 6.35
CA VAL A 96 -1.29 8.02 7.48
C VAL A 96 0.08 7.53 7.03
N ILE A 97 0.14 6.76 5.94
CA ILE A 97 1.40 6.29 5.35
C ILE A 97 2.29 7.48 4.99
N GLN A 98 1.73 8.50 4.35
CA GLN A 98 2.44 9.71 3.98
C GLN A 98 3.03 10.45 5.20
N ASP A 99 2.21 10.65 6.24
CA ASP A 99 2.66 11.31 7.47
C ASP A 99 3.78 10.49 8.14
N LEU A 100 3.62 9.18 8.24
CA LEU A 100 4.65 8.30 8.81
C LEU A 100 5.95 8.31 8.00
N GLN A 101 5.89 8.33 6.67
CA GLN A 101 7.07 8.44 5.82
C GLN A 101 7.81 9.77 6.03
N THR A 102 7.07 10.85 6.29
CA THR A 102 7.64 12.18 6.55
C THR A 102 8.27 12.26 7.93
N PHE A 103 7.66 11.69 8.96
CA PHE A 103 8.11 11.89 10.36
C PHE A 103 8.88 10.71 10.95
N LEU A 104 8.88 9.53 10.30
CA LEU A 104 9.53 8.31 10.77
C LEU A 104 10.25 7.56 9.63
N SER A 105 11.40 8.08 9.22
CA SER A 105 12.19 7.52 8.10
C SER A 105 12.79 6.13 8.37
N ASP A 106 12.92 5.73 9.63
CA ASP A 106 13.61 4.49 10.05
C ASP A 106 12.69 3.29 10.19
N ALA A 107 11.39 3.44 9.97
CA ALA A 107 10.42 2.34 10.07
C ALA A 107 10.16 1.69 8.70
N GLU A 108 9.85 0.40 8.73
CA GLU A 108 9.29 -0.31 7.59
C GLU A 108 7.75 -0.23 7.67
N ILE A 109 7.12 0.40 6.69
CA ILE A 109 5.67 0.51 6.61
C ILE A 109 5.16 -0.57 5.67
N ILE A 110 4.28 -1.44 6.19
CA ILE A 110 3.72 -2.59 5.49
C ILE A 110 2.20 -2.45 5.45
N THR A 111 1.62 -2.52 4.26
CA THR A 111 0.16 -2.45 4.10
C THR A 111 -0.44 -3.83 3.95
N LEU A 112 -1.58 -4.08 4.60
CA LEU A 112 -2.41 -5.25 4.38
C LEU A 112 -3.64 -4.82 3.56
N PRO A 113 -3.62 -4.95 2.22
CA PRO A 113 -4.74 -4.52 1.40
C PRO A 113 -5.95 -5.42 1.61
N TRP A 114 -7.15 -4.90 1.33
CA TRP A 114 -8.35 -5.71 1.23
C TRP A 114 -8.43 -6.41 -0.13
N TRP A 115 -9.18 -7.51 -0.25
CA TRP A 115 -9.21 -8.34 -1.47
C TRP A 115 -9.81 -7.63 -2.68
N SER A 116 -10.93 -6.93 -2.49
CA SER A 116 -11.73 -6.36 -3.56
C SER A 116 -12.22 -4.94 -3.22
N THR A 117 -12.91 -4.32 -4.15
CA THR A 117 -13.54 -3.01 -3.97
C THR A 117 -14.95 -3.09 -3.37
N VAL A 118 -15.64 -4.21 -3.55
CA VAL A 118 -17.02 -4.45 -3.10
C VAL A 118 -17.10 -5.82 -2.44
N PRO A 119 -17.79 -5.96 -1.29
CA PRO A 119 -18.04 -7.27 -0.68
C PRO A 119 -18.75 -8.23 -1.65
N TYR A 120 -18.45 -9.52 -1.55
CA TYR A 120 -19.01 -10.59 -2.38
C TYR A 120 -18.73 -10.47 -3.88
N ARG A 121 -17.87 -9.56 -4.29
CA ARG A 121 -17.35 -9.56 -5.65
C ARG A 121 -16.09 -10.41 -5.69
N ALA A 122 -16.18 -11.51 -6.43
CA ALA A 122 -15.06 -12.43 -6.62
C ALA A 122 -13.84 -11.73 -7.21
N SER A 123 -12.67 -12.02 -6.66
CA SER A 123 -11.39 -11.54 -7.20
C SER A 123 -10.97 -12.41 -8.37
N PRO A 124 -10.47 -11.80 -9.45
CA PRO A 124 -10.03 -12.57 -10.61
C PRO A 124 -8.82 -13.45 -10.24
N ARG A 125 -8.66 -14.56 -10.96
CA ARG A 125 -7.51 -15.45 -10.82
C ARG A 125 -6.20 -14.69 -11.02
N GLY A 126 -5.14 -15.11 -10.32
CA GLY A 126 -3.83 -14.48 -10.40
C GLY A 126 -3.78 -13.05 -9.84
N SER A 127 -4.75 -12.65 -9.02
CA SER A 127 -4.74 -11.34 -8.40
C SER A 127 -3.52 -11.15 -7.52
N ILE A 128 -2.74 -10.09 -7.80
CA ILE A 128 -1.55 -9.71 -7.00
C ILE A 128 -1.91 -9.38 -5.55
N VAL A 129 -3.18 -9.06 -5.27
CA VAL A 129 -3.64 -8.74 -3.92
C VAL A 129 -3.39 -9.92 -2.98
N PHE A 130 -3.66 -11.17 -3.41
CA PHE A 130 -3.40 -12.36 -2.60
C PHE A 130 -1.93 -12.48 -2.18
N GLY A 131 -1.02 -12.25 -3.11
CA GLY A 131 0.41 -12.29 -2.81
C GLY A 131 0.86 -11.14 -1.91
N LYS A 132 0.31 -9.93 -2.06
CA LYS A 132 0.58 -8.81 -1.16
C LYS A 132 0.10 -9.08 0.26
N ARG A 133 -1.10 -9.66 0.40
CA ARG A 133 -1.66 -10.05 1.69
C ARG A 133 -0.83 -11.15 2.32
N ALA A 134 -0.52 -12.23 1.57
CA ALA A 134 0.34 -13.31 2.04
C ALA A 134 1.70 -12.78 2.51
N GLY A 135 2.31 -11.86 1.75
CA GLY A 135 3.58 -11.22 2.12
C GLY A 135 3.49 -10.38 3.38
N ALA A 136 2.43 -9.59 3.55
CA ALA A 136 2.22 -8.80 4.76
C ALA A 136 2.04 -9.71 6.00
N LEU A 137 1.17 -10.72 5.90
CA LEU A 137 0.94 -11.70 6.97
C LEU A 137 2.20 -12.52 7.28
N ALA A 138 2.97 -12.93 6.26
CA ALA A 138 4.22 -13.62 6.44
C ALA A 138 5.27 -12.78 7.17
N LYS A 139 5.36 -11.49 6.86
CA LYS A 139 6.25 -10.56 7.57
C LYS A 139 5.86 -10.41 9.04
N ILE A 140 4.57 -10.37 9.36
CA ILE A 140 4.10 -10.37 10.75
C ILE A 140 4.49 -11.69 11.44
N ALA A 141 4.23 -12.84 10.79
CA ALA A 141 4.45 -14.16 11.36
C ALA A 141 5.93 -14.52 11.55
N ALA A 142 6.79 -14.12 10.60
CA ALA A 142 8.20 -14.55 10.56
C ALA A 142 9.03 -14.01 11.73
N GLU A 143 8.81 -12.81 12.19
CA GLU A 143 9.61 -12.20 13.25
C GLU A 143 9.19 -12.63 14.65
N ASN A 144 7.99 -13.16 14.82
CA ASN A 144 7.60 -13.81 16.06
C ASN A 144 8.39 -15.11 16.31
N SER A 145 9.08 -15.62 15.28
CA SER A 145 9.81 -16.89 15.32
C SER A 145 11.33 -16.73 15.32
N SER A 146 11.87 -15.56 15.00
CA SER A 146 13.31 -15.40 14.81
C SER A 146 14.01 -14.84 16.05
N LYS A 147 15.09 -15.49 16.45
CA LYS A 147 16.03 -15.01 17.48
C LYS A 147 16.81 -13.75 17.05
N ASN A 148 16.59 -13.24 15.83
CA ASN A 148 17.27 -12.07 15.28
C ASN A 148 16.37 -10.85 15.35
N ILE A 149 16.70 -9.97 16.27
CA ILE A 149 16.02 -8.72 16.53
C ILE A 149 16.21 -7.78 15.34
N SER A 150 15.14 -7.46 14.63
CA SER A 150 15.17 -6.41 13.60
C SER A 150 15.49 -5.06 14.24
N LYS A 151 16.50 -4.35 13.73
CA LYS A 151 16.85 -3.00 14.18
C LYS A 151 15.82 -1.94 13.74
N LYS A 152 14.90 -2.30 12.84
CA LYS A 152 13.87 -1.38 12.32
C LYS A 152 12.52 -1.67 12.98
N SER A 153 11.83 -0.61 13.37
CA SER A 153 10.42 -0.73 13.78
C SER A 153 9.56 -1.02 12.56
N ARG A 154 8.55 -1.89 12.69
CA ARG A 154 7.60 -2.19 11.64
C ARG A 154 6.23 -1.64 12.00
N ILE A 155 5.58 -1.04 11.02
CA ILE A 155 4.24 -0.49 11.16
C ILE A 155 3.36 -1.14 10.11
N PHE A 156 2.33 -1.85 10.57
CA PHE A 156 1.33 -2.48 9.71
C PHE A 156 0.12 -1.57 9.61
N VAL A 157 -0.16 -1.06 8.42
CA VAL A 157 -1.30 -0.17 8.17
C VAL A 157 -2.35 -0.91 7.37
N MET A 158 -3.59 -0.84 7.79
CA MET A 158 -4.72 -1.51 7.13
C MET A 158 -6.02 -0.76 7.32
N THR A 159 -6.93 -0.95 6.37
CA THR A 159 -8.29 -0.42 6.50
C THR A 159 -9.13 -1.26 7.45
N GLN A 160 -10.23 -0.68 7.94
CA GLN A 160 -11.20 -1.42 8.77
C GLN A 160 -11.69 -2.70 8.08
N ARG A 161 -11.97 -2.66 6.79
CA ARG A 161 -12.40 -3.85 6.03
C ARG A 161 -11.33 -4.93 6.05
N SER A 162 -10.08 -4.56 5.84
CA SER A 162 -8.96 -5.52 5.86
C SER A 162 -8.76 -6.11 7.27
N PHE A 163 -8.89 -5.29 8.30
CA PHE A 163 -8.79 -5.71 9.71
C PHE A 163 -9.89 -6.70 10.11
N LEU A 164 -11.12 -6.49 9.63
CA LEU A 164 -12.28 -7.35 9.93
C LEU A 164 -12.38 -8.58 9.05
N THR A 165 -11.50 -8.75 8.08
CA THR A 165 -11.49 -9.88 7.17
C THR A 165 -10.76 -11.07 7.80
N PRO A 166 -11.32 -12.29 7.77
CA PRO A 166 -10.61 -13.49 8.19
C PRO A 166 -9.33 -13.72 7.39
N VAL A 167 -8.32 -14.29 8.04
CA VAL A 167 -7.02 -14.62 7.47
C VAL A 167 -6.69 -16.09 7.74
N PRO A 168 -5.76 -16.73 7.00
CA PRO A 168 -5.31 -18.09 7.31
C PRO A 168 -4.69 -18.18 8.72
N PRO A 169 -4.62 -19.36 9.34
CA PRO A 169 -3.94 -19.53 10.62
C PRO A 169 -2.46 -19.12 10.53
N PRO A 170 -1.88 -18.45 11.56
CA PRO A 170 -0.45 -18.11 11.57
C PRO A 170 0.47 -19.30 11.34
N GLU A 171 0.17 -20.45 11.94
CA GLU A 171 0.96 -21.67 11.80
C GLU A 171 0.92 -22.26 10.39
N TYR A 172 -0.19 -22.05 9.66
CA TYR A 172 -0.30 -22.45 8.26
C TYR A 172 0.69 -21.65 7.38
N LEU A 173 0.77 -20.35 7.57
CA LEU A 173 1.73 -19.52 6.82
C LEU A 173 3.17 -19.76 7.24
N LYS A 174 3.46 -19.88 8.54
CA LYS A 174 4.82 -20.14 9.03
C LYS A 174 5.46 -21.39 8.44
N LYS A 175 4.69 -22.47 8.22
CA LYS A 175 5.18 -23.71 7.57
C LYS A 175 5.63 -23.49 6.15
N ASN A 176 5.10 -22.47 5.48
CA ASN A 176 5.33 -22.15 4.08
C ASN A 176 6.32 -20.98 3.87
N ILE A 177 6.97 -20.52 4.94
CA ILE A 177 8.01 -19.49 4.90
C ILE A 177 9.37 -20.14 5.04
N PHE A 178 10.35 -19.69 4.24
CA PHE A 178 11.74 -20.07 4.42
C PHE A 178 12.66 -18.92 4.02
N THR A 179 13.90 -18.98 4.46
CA THR A 179 14.86 -17.89 4.26
C THR A 179 16.06 -18.42 3.50
N PHE A 180 16.52 -17.66 2.52
CA PHE A 180 17.84 -17.82 1.92
C PHE A 180 18.83 -16.91 2.66
N GLU A 181 19.95 -17.46 3.08
CA GLU A 181 21.05 -16.72 3.69
C GLU A 181 22.36 -17.02 2.96
N LYS A 182 23.21 -16.02 2.84
CA LYS A 182 24.54 -16.17 2.24
C LYS A 182 25.34 -17.26 2.98
N GLY A 183 25.96 -18.16 2.22
CA GLY A 183 26.70 -19.31 2.75
C GLY A 183 25.85 -20.55 3.06
N GLN A 184 24.54 -20.49 2.87
CA GLN A 184 23.63 -21.61 3.09
C GLN A 184 23.60 -22.52 1.84
N SER A 185 23.54 -23.84 2.04
CA SER A 185 23.47 -24.80 0.92
C SER A 185 22.05 -25.25 0.67
N PHE A 186 21.65 -25.31 -0.59
CA PHE A 186 20.34 -25.76 -1.05
C PHE A 186 20.45 -26.58 -2.33
N ASP A 187 19.66 -27.62 -2.43
CA ASP A 187 19.45 -28.33 -3.71
C ASP A 187 18.57 -27.47 -4.64
N THR A 188 19.16 -27.01 -5.74
CA THR A 188 18.51 -26.13 -6.70
C THR A 188 17.27 -26.73 -7.37
N ILE A 189 17.21 -28.06 -7.53
CA ILE A 189 16.04 -28.76 -8.08
C ILE A 189 14.89 -28.72 -7.09
N GLN A 190 15.17 -28.99 -5.82
CA GLN A 190 14.15 -28.92 -4.75
C GLN A 190 13.63 -27.51 -4.54
N ILE A 191 14.48 -26.48 -4.68
CA ILE A 191 14.06 -25.07 -4.60
C ILE A 191 13.02 -24.77 -5.68
N ALA A 192 13.25 -25.15 -6.93
CA ALA A 192 12.32 -24.88 -8.03
C ALA A 192 10.95 -25.53 -7.76
N GLN A 193 10.94 -26.79 -7.31
CA GLN A 193 9.71 -27.50 -6.93
C GLN A 193 8.99 -26.81 -5.78
N LYS A 194 9.73 -26.39 -4.75
CA LYS A 194 9.19 -25.69 -3.60
C LYS A 194 8.60 -24.34 -3.98
N LEU A 195 9.26 -23.56 -4.83
CA LEU A 195 8.71 -22.29 -5.32
C LEU A 195 7.41 -22.49 -6.11
N VAL A 196 7.33 -23.49 -6.96
CA VAL A 196 6.08 -23.84 -7.66
C VAL A 196 4.99 -24.22 -6.65
N SER A 197 5.31 -25.02 -5.62
CA SER A 197 4.34 -25.36 -4.58
C SER A 197 3.86 -24.16 -3.75
N LEU A 198 4.68 -23.11 -3.65
CA LEU A 198 4.32 -21.83 -3.02
C LEU A 198 3.53 -20.89 -3.95
N GLY A 199 3.16 -21.36 -5.15
CA GLY A 199 2.37 -20.61 -6.11
C GLY A 199 3.16 -19.66 -7.02
N TYR A 200 4.52 -19.73 -7.03
CA TYR A 200 5.33 -18.96 -7.98
C TYR A 200 5.31 -19.59 -9.37
N VAL A 201 5.32 -18.75 -10.37
CA VAL A 201 5.32 -19.17 -11.78
C VAL A 201 6.74 -19.14 -12.34
N ARG A 202 7.17 -20.26 -12.90
CA ARG A 202 8.47 -20.32 -13.58
C ARG A 202 8.39 -19.70 -14.97
N VAL A 203 9.25 -18.71 -15.23
CA VAL A 203 9.30 -17.96 -16.49
C VAL A 203 10.73 -17.89 -17.03
N PRO A 204 10.93 -17.60 -18.33
CA PRO A 204 12.27 -17.39 -18.87
C PRO A 204 12.96 -16.14 -18.33
N LYS A 205 12.22 -15.09 -18.00
CA LYS A 205 12.72 -13.81 -17.45
C LYS A 205 11.68 -13.24 -16.48
N VAL A 206 12.12 -12.89 -15.29
CA VAL A 206 11.28 -12.31 -14.26
C VAL A 206 10.92 -10.87 -14.59
N SER A 207 9.63 -10.56 -14.60
CA SER A 207 9.08 -9.23 -14.93
C SER A 207 7.95 -8.81 -13.99
N VAL A 208 7.20 -9.76 -13.44
CA VAL A 208 5.98 -9.51 -12.65
C VAL A 208 6.12 -10.15 -11.26
N PRO A 209 5.52 -9.55 -10.21
CA PRO A 209 5.48 -10.19 -8.89
C PRO A 209 4.88 -11.59 -8.93
N GLY A 210 5.49 -12.53 -8.21
CA GLY A 210 5.09 -13.95 -8.19
C GLY A 210 5.77 -14.82 -9.24
N GLU A 211 6.73 -14.26 -10.01
CA GLU A 211 7.53 -15.00 -10.98
C GLU A 211 8.90 -15.37 -10.42
N PHE A 212 9.44 -16.49 -10.94
CA PHE A 212 10.83 -16.86 -10.74
C PHE A 212 11.44 -17.49 -11.99
N THR A 213 12.76 -17.44 -12.11
CA THR A 213 13.53 -18.18 -13.10
C THR A 213 14.77 -18.80 -12.47
N LEU A 214 15.07 -20.01 -12.85
CA LEU A 214 16.30 -20.69 -12.46
C LEU A 214 17.08 -21.06 -13.73
N ARG A 215 18.28 -20.48 -13.87
CA ARG A 215 19.18 -20.68 -15.02
C ARG A 215 20.58 -20.97 -14.51
N GLY A 216 21.01 -22.23 -14.65
CA GLY A 216 22.28 -22.67 -14.07
C GLY A 216 22.32 -22.37 -12.57
N GLU A 217 23.29 -21.59 -12.17
CA GLU A 217 23.53 -21.21 -10.75
C GLU A 217 22.86 -19.90 -10.35
N VAL A 218 21.89 -19.40 -11.12
CA VAL A 218 21.20 -18.13 -10.82
C VAL A 218 19.71 -18.34 -10.70
N LEU A 219 19.17 -17.98 -9.53
CA LEU A 219 17.74 -17.90 -9.24
C LEU A 219 17.32 -16.43 -9.15
N ASP A 220 16.48 -15.99 -10.07
CA ASP A 220 15.80 -14.71 -9.98
C ASP A 220 14.38 -14.95 -9.47
N ILE A 221 13.93 -14.16 -8.49
CA ILE A 221 12.59 -14.24 -7.91
C ILE A 221 12.03 -12.86 -7.62
N TYR A 222 10.74 -12.66 -7.94
CA TYR A 222 10.04 -11.41 -7.63
C TYR A 222 8.93 -11.66 -6.61
N LEU A 223 9.15 -11.20 -5.38
CA LEU A 223 8.22 -11.37 -4.28
C LEU A 223 6.99 -10.45 -4.45
N PRO A 224 5.76 -10.94 -4.20
CA PRO A 224 4.53 -10.20 -4.50
C PRO A 224 4.36 -8.87 -3.76
N SER A 225 4.92 -8.74 -2.56
CA SER A 225 4.81 -7.52 -1.73
C SER A 225 5.96 -6.54 -1.89
N GLU A 226 6.93 -6.83 -2.76
CA GLU A 226 8.12 -6.01 -2.95
C GLU A 226 8.09 -5.22 -4.26
N LYS A 227 8.89 -4.15 -4.32
CA LYS A 227 9.02 -3.31 -5.52
C LYS A 227 10.06 -3.84 -6.49
N ASN A 228 11.07 -4.53 -5.98
CA ASN A 228 12.22 -5.01 -6.72
C ASN A 228 12.29 -6.54 -6.65
N ALA A 229 12.92 -7.14 -7.65
CA ALA A 229 13.18 -8.57 -7.67
C ALA A 229 14.54 -8.89 -7.03
N HIS A 230 14.74 -10.16 -6.70
CA HIS A 230 15.96 -10.65 -6.07
C HIS A 230 16.64 -11.67 -6.96
N ARG A 231 17.99 -11.60 -7.00
CA ARG A 231 18.87 -12.52 -7.70
C ARG A 231 19.74 -13.23 -6.68
N ILE A 232 19.58 -14.53 -6.58
CA ILE A 232 20.37 -15.40 -5.73
C ILE A 232 21.34 -16.14 -6.63
N VAL A 233 22.64 -15.97 -6.36
CA VAL A 233 23.72 -16.62 -7.09
C VAL A 233 24.25 -17.75 -6.24
N PHE A 234 24.32 -18.95 -6.83
CA PHE A 234 24.86 -20.14 -6.18
C PHE A 234 26.27 -20.42 -6.72
N ASP A 235 27.14 -20.92 -5.84
CA ASP A 235 28.35 -21.65 -6.20
C ASP A 235 28.07 -23.13 -5.91
N PHE A 236 27.80 -23.92 -6.97
CA PHE A 236 27.17 -25.23 -6.87
C PHE A 236 25.84 -25.20 -6.07
N ASP A 237 25.83 -25.70 -4.86
CA ASP A 237 24.64 -25.72 -3.99
C ASP A 237 24.67 -24.65 -2.88
N THR A 238 25.72 -23.82 -2.83
CA THR A 238 25.90 -22.83 -1.76
C THR A 238 25.56 -21.42 -2.26
N ILE A 239 24.79 -20.67 -1.50
CA ILE A 239 24.47 -19.28 -1.84
C ILE A 239 25.70 -18.41 -1.67
N GLU A 240 26.27 -17.96 -2.81
CA GLU A 240 27.40 -17.05 -2.83
C GLU A 240 26.97 -15.59 -2.58
N ASN A 241 25.88 -15.17 -3.22
CA ASN A 241 25.45 -13.79 -3.21
C ASN A 241 23.94 -13.64 -3.36
N ILE A 242 23.36 -12.63 -2.69
CA ILE A 242 21.96 -12.23 -2.87
C ILE A 242 21.94 -10.75 -3.26
N LYS A 243 21.30 -10.44 -4.39
CA LYS A 243 21.21 -9.08 -4.93
C LYS A 243 19.76 -8.67 -5.15
N THR A 244 19.46 -7.40 -4.92
CA THR A 244 18.20 -6.80 -5.33
C THR A 244 18.39 -6.11 -6.67
N PHE A 245 17.48 -6.29 -7.62
CA PHE A 245 17.55 -5.71 -8.94
C PHE A 245 16.20 -5.17 -9.42
N SER A 246 16.24 -4.20 -10.34
CA SER A 246 15.04 -3.70 -11.01
C SER A 246 14.54 -4.69 -12.04
N PRO A 247 13.28 -5.18 -11.95
CA PRO A 247 12.73 -6.10 -12.96
C PRO A 247 12.61 -5.44 -14.35
N GLU A 248 12.48 -4.11 -14.42
CA GLU A 248 12.36 -3.36 -15.67
C GLU A 248 13.71 -3.26 -16.39
N THR A 249 14.74 -2.76 -15.72
CA THR A 249 16.05 -2.50 -16.28
C THR A 249 17.02 -3.67 -16.15
N GLN A 250 16.71 -4.67 -15.30
CA GLN A 250 17.57 -5.81 -14.96
C GLN A 250 18.90 -5.40 -14.29
N THR A 251 19.01 -4.16 -13.82
CA THR A 251 20.21 -3.64 -13.15
C THR A 251 20.17 -3.93 -11.67
N THR A 252 21.29 -4.31 -11.09
CA THR A 252 21.45 -4.48 -9.65
C THR A 252 21.34 -3.12 -8.95
N ILE A 253 20.56 -3.09 -7.87
CA ILE A 253 20.33 -1.91 -7.04
C ILE A 253 21.14 -2.01 -5.75
N ASP A 254 21.07 -3.16 -5.06
CA ASP A 254 21.69 -3.36 -3.75
C ASP A 254 22.06 -4.82 -3.53
N ASN A 255 22.85 -5.10 -2.49
CA ASN A 255 23.16 -6.45 -2.02
C ASN A 255 22.41 -6.72 -0.72
N ALA A 256 22.01 -7.97 -0.52
CA ALA A 256 21.37 -8.44 0.70
C ALA A 256 22.10 -9.67 1.25
N ASP A 257 22.15 -9.84 2.57
CA ASP A 257 22.72 -11.03 3.19
C ASP A 257 21.70 -12.16 3.34
N ARG A 258 20.42 -11.79 3.35
CA ARG A 258 19.29 -12.74 3.50
C ARG A 258 18.03 -12.23 2.80
N ILE A 259 17.19 -13.18 2.38
CA ILE A 259 15.85 -12.93 1.84
C ILE A 259 14.87 -13.97 2.40
N THR A 260 13.71 -13.51 2.83
CA THR A 260 12.64 -14.40 3.29
C THR A 260 11.64 -14.64 2.16
N ILE A 261 11.47 -15.89 1.79
CA ILE A 261 10.52 -16.34 0.78
C ILE A 261 9.22 -16.73 1.49
N TYR A 262 8.11 -16.27 0.97
CA TYR A 262 6.77 -16.53 1.46
C TYR A 262 5.84 -16.91 0.29
N PRO A 263 4.68 -17.54 0.56
CA PRO A 263 3.74 -17.92 -0.49
C PRO A 263 3.29 -16.75 -1.36
N SER A 264 3.11 -16.99 -2.65
CA SER A 264 2.55 -15.99 -3.58
C SER A 264 1.02 -15.83 -3.43
N LYS A 265 0.38 -16.65 -2.59
CA LYS A 265 -1.06 -16.67 -2.30
C LYS A 265 -1.29 -16.90 -0.81
N GLU A 266 -2.44 -16.48 -0.30
CA GLU A 266 -2.84 -16.73 1.10
C GLU A 266 -3.08 -18.22 1.36
N ILE A 267 -3.69 -18.93 0.41
CA ILE A 267 -3.94 -20.38 0.47
C ILE A 267 -3.22 -21.08 -0.68
N LEU A 268 -2.57 -22.18 -0.36
CA LEU A 268 -1.92 -23.08 -1.30
C LEU A 268 -2.79 -24.34 -1.42
N TRP A 269 -3.57 -24.41 -2.47
CA TRP A 269 -4.55 -25.49 -2.68
C TRP A 269 -3.88 -26.84 -2.91
N THR A 270 -4.01 -27.73 -1.93
CA THR A 270 -3.62 -29.13 -1.99
C THR A 270 -4.87 -29.99 -2.16
N LYS A 271 -4.72 -31.23 -2.59
CA LYS A 271 -5.86 -32.16 -2.69
C LYS A 271 -6.59 -32.33 -1.37
N ASP A 272 -5.84 -32.40 -0.25
CA ASP A 272 -6.42 -32.55 1.08
C ASP A 272 -7.28 -31.35 1.47
N LEU A 273 -6.81 -30.12 1.21
CA LEU A 273 -7.57 -28.91 1.48
C LEU A 273 -8.80 -28.76 0.58
N ILE A 274 -8.71 -29.21 -0.68
CA ILE A 274 -9.85 -29.20 -1.61
C ILE A 274 -10.92 -30.19 -1.13
N ASN A 275 -10.52 -31.40 -0.74
CA ASN A 275 -11.44 -32.40 -0.19
C ASN A 275 -12.10 -31.91 1.12
N GLU A 276 -11.33 -31.23 1.97
CA GLU A 276 -11.86 -30.65 3.21
C GLU A 276 -12.87 -29.55 2.92
N LEU A 277 -12.58 -28.67 1.94
CA LEU A 277 -13.50 -27.64 1.50
C LEU A 277 -14.80 -28.24 0.94
N GLU A 278 -14.71 -29.28 0.10
CA GLU A 278 -15.86 -30.00 -0.44
C GLU A 278 -16.74 -30.56 0.69
N GLN A 279 -16.16 -31.27 1.62
CA GLN A 279 -16.90 -31.86 2.74
C GLN A 279 -17.64 -30.80 3.57
N LYS A 280 -17.02 -29.64 3.80
CA LYS A 280 -17.60 -28.56 4.61
C LYS A 280 -18.67 -27.75 3.86
N LEU A 281 -18.50 -27.52 2.58
CA LEU A 281 -19.34 -26.59 1.82
C LEU A 281 -20.40 -27.23 0.95
N LYS A 282 -20.22 -28.47 0.49
CA LYS A 282 -21.23 -29.18 -0.32
C LYS A 282 -22.60 -29.19 0.35
N PRO A 283 -22.74 -29.55 1.64
CA PRO A 283 -24.06 -29.52 2.30
C PRO A 283 -24.65 -28.11 2.41
N VAL A 284 -23.81 -27.06 2.46
CA VAL A 284 -24.28 -25.67 2.54
C VAL A 284 -24.88 -25.24 1.21
N PHE A 285 -24.21 -25.52 0.11
CA PHE A 285 -24.70 -25.14 -1.23
C PHE A 285 -25.88 -25.97 -1.69
N GLU A 286 -25.92 -27.27 -1.37
CA GLU A 286 -27.09 -28.11 -1.60
C GLU A 286 -28.34 -27.57 -0.87
N LYS A 287 -28.19 -27.14 0.38
CA LYS A 287 -29.28 -26.52 1.15
C LYS A 287 -29.75 -25.21 0.54
N ASN A 288 -28.77 -24.35 0.13
CA ASN A 288 -29.07 -23.07 -0.50
C ASN A 288 -29.80 -23.30 -1.86
N GLN A 289 -29.41 -24.31 -2.62
CA GLN A 289 -30.09 -24.69 -3.85
C GLN A 289 -31.58 -25.02 -3.63
N VAL A 290 -31.90 -25.84 -2.64
CA VAL A 290 -33.29 -26.21 -2.31
C VAL A 290 -34.14 -24.99 -1.94
N GLN A 291 -33.53 -24.02 -1.22
CA GLN A 291 -34.21 -22.76 -0.86
C GLN A 291 -34.43 -21.87 -2.10
N SER A 292 -33.41 -21.76 -2.97
CA SER A 292 -33.50 -21.02 -4.23
C SER A 292 -34.55 -21.60 -5.16
N ASP A 293 -34.58 -22.92 -5.33
CA ASP A 293 -35.57 -23.63 -6.18
C ASP A 293 -37.00 -23.40 -5.69
N SER A 294 -37.20 -23.40 -4.38
CA SER A 294 -38.52 -23.13 -3.78
C SER A 294 -38.98 -21.69 -4.05
N TYR A 295 -38.08 -20.72 -4.05
CA TYR A 295 -38.41 -19.32 -4.31
C TYR A 295 -38.62 -19.03 -5.81
N ASN A 296 -37.77 -19.59 -6.67
CA ASN A 296 -37.79 -19.35 -8.12
C ASN A 296 -38.89 -20.11 -8.84
N ALA A 297 -39.38 -21.25 -8.31
CA ALA A 297 -40.55 -21.93 -8.79
C ALA A 297 -41.80 -21.01 -8.83
N PHE A 298 -41.84 -20.00 -7.94
CA PHE A 298 -42.86 -18.93 -7.95
C PHE A 298 -42.58 -17.80 -8.93
N ALA A 299 -41.29 -17.58 -9.32
CA ALA A 299 -40.87 -16.43 -10.12
C ALA A 299 -40.66 -16.74 -11.61
N GLY A 300 -40.66 -18.00 -12.03
CA GLY A 300 -40.53 -18.43 -13.44
C GLY A 300 -39.14 -18.18 -14.07
N ASN A 301 -38.10 -18.08 -13.28
CA ASN A 301 -36.73 -17.90 -13.76
C ASN A 301 -35.98 -19.24 -13.87
N GLU A 302 -35.12 -19.37 -14.90
CA GLU A 302 -34.19 -20.50 -15.01
C GLU A 302 -33.16 -20.43 -13.85
N ASN A 303 -33.03 -21.54 -13.12
CA ASN A 303 -32.13 -21.67 -11.99
C ASN A 303 -30.70 -21.98 -12.46
N GLU A 304 -29.75 -21.17 -12.10
CA GLU A 304 -28.34 -21.58 -12.11
C GLU A 304 -28.09 -22.59 -11.00
N ASN A 305 -27.53 -23.76 -11.38
CA ASN A 305 -27.27 -24.84 -10.43
C ASN A 305 -26.05 -24.55 -9.57
N LEU A 306 -26.24 -24.11 -8.30
CA LEU A 306 -25.17 -23.84 -7.37
C LEU A 306 -24.28 -25.06 -7.10
N SER A 307 -24.84 -26.25 -7.10
CA SER A 307 -24.06 -27.49 -6.93
C SER A 307 -23.10 -27.71 -8.10
N GLU A 308 -23.57 -27.48 -9.33
CA GLU A 308 -22.74 -27.58 -10.53
C GLU A 308 -21.64 -26.47 -10.55
N LYS A 309 -22.00 -25.26 -10.17
CA LYS A 309 -21.00 -24.18 -10.01
C LYS A 309 -19.93 -24.57 -9.00
N PHE A 310 -20.31 -25.18 -7.88
CA PHE A 310 -19.36 -25.60 -6.86
C PHE A 310 -18.48 -26.76 -7.35
N GLU A 311 -19.02 -27.72 -8.04
CA GLU A 311 -18.22 -28.80 -8.66
C GLU A 311 -17.20 -28.23 -9.67
N ASN A 312 -17.61 -27.31 -10.52
CA ASN A 312 -16.73 -26.62 -11.46
C ASN A 312 -15.63 -25.84 -10.74
N PHE A 313 -15.97 -25.14 -9.66
CA PHE A 313 -15.02 -24.43 -8.81
C PHE A 313 -13.96 -25.38 -8.20
N LEU A 314 -14.39 -26.56 -7.72
CA LEU A 314 -13.45 -27.56 -7.17
C LEU A 314 -12.54 -28.13 -8.27
N LEU A 315 -13.05 -28.37 -9.48
CA LEU A 315 -12.25 -28.81 -10.64
C LEU A 315 -11.21 -27.76 -11.03
N GLU A 316 -11.57 -26.47 -10.94
CA GLU A 316 -10.62 -25.39 -11.17
C GLU A 316 -9.52 -25.37 -10.12
N LEU A 317 -9.86 -25.51 -8.84
CA LEU A 317 -8.86 -25.60 -7.76
C LEU A 317 -7.94 -26.81 -7.94
N GLU A 318 -8.47 -27.96 -8.38
CA GLU A 318 -7.64 -29.14 -8.63
C GLU A 318 -6.68 -28.95 -9.80
N SER A 319 -7.16 -28.36 -10.90
CA SER A 319 -6.42 -28.25 -12.14
C SER A 319 -5.45 -27.06 -12.16
N ALA A 320 -5.90 -25.86 -11.76
CA ALA A 320 -5.16 -24.62 -11.83
C ALA A 320 -4.53 -24.20 -10.49
N LYS A 321 -4.90 -24.84 -9.38
CA LYS A 321 -4.50 -24.43 -8.01
C LYS A 321 -4.96 -23.02 -7.65
N GLU A 322 -5.97 -22.53 -8.35
CA GLU A 322 -6.64 -21.26 -8.11
C GLU A 322 -8.05 -21.26 -8.76
N ALA A 323 -8.96 -20.51 -8.17
CA ALA A 323 -10.29 -20.31 -8.74
C ALA A 323 -10.75 -18.86 -8.48
N GLU A 324 -11.64 -18.36 -9.32
CA GLU A 324 -12.23 -17.04 -9.11
C GLU A 324 -13.12 -17.06 -7.87
N GLY A 325 -12.92 -16.11 -6.94
CA GLY A 325 -13.69 -16.02 -5.71
C GLY A 325 -13.22 -16.96 -4.59
N GLU A 326 -12.05 -17.57 -4.69
CA GLU A 326 -11.52 -18.45 -3.64
C GLU A 326 -11.43 -17.78 -2.27
N GLU A 327 -11.23 -16.45 -2.22
CA GLU A 327 -11.20 -15.65 -1.00
C GLU A 327 -12.52 -15.62 -0.24
N LEU A 328 -13.63 -15.84 -0.94
CA LEU A 328 -14.96 -15.85 -0.35
C LEU A 328 -15.28 -17.19 0.35
N LEU A 329 -14.56 -18.26 0.02
CA LEU A 329 -14.83 -19.61 0.48
C LEU A 329 -13.78 -20.18 1.43
N TYR A 330 -12.50 -19.82 1.28
CA TYR A 330 -11.44 -20.40 2.11
C TYR A 330 -11.59 -20.15 3.63
N PRO A 331 -12.27 -19.09 4.12
CA PRO A 331 -12.49 -18.97 5.56
C PRO A 331 -13.23 -20.14 6.20
N ALA A 332 -13.99 -20.93 5.39
CA ALA A 332 -14.67 -22.14 5.85
C ALA A 332 -13.71 -23.34 6.08
N LEU A 333 -12.49 -23.32 5.54
CA LEU A 333 -11.53 -24.41 5.69
C LEU A 333 -11.13 -24.66 7.15
N PHE A 334 -11.01 -23.59 7.94
CA PHE A 334 -10.43 -23.66 9.27
C PHE A 334 -11.51 -23.86 10.33
N ASP A 335 -11.13 -24.52 11.45
CA ASP A 335 -12.06 -24.87 12.55
C ASP A 335 -12.64 -23.61 13.22
N ARG A 336 -11.88 -22.53 13.23
CA ARG A 336 -12.34 -21.21 13.67
C ARG A 336 -11.86 -20.14 12.70
N GLN A 337 -12.47 -18.97 12.77
CA GLN A 337 -11.96 -17.81 12.09
C GLN A 337 -10.72 -17.27 12.81
N TYR A 338 -9.72 -16.90 12.01
CA TYR A 338 -8.49 -16.24 12.46
C TYR A 338 -8.47 -14.80 11.97
N SER A 339 -8.00 -13.91 12.79
CA SER A 339 -7.86 -12.49 12.50
C SER A 339 -6.39 -12.08 12.43
N VAL A 340 -6.13 -10.86 12.03
CA VAL A 340 -4.77 -10.28 12.08
C VAL A 340 -4.22 -10.25 13.52
N LEU A 341 -5.09 -10.17 14.53
CA LEU A 341 -4.68 -10.18 15.93
C LEU A 341 -4.06 -11.53 16.37
N ASP A 342 -4.40 -12.62 15.69
CA ASP A 342 -3.77 -13.92 15.94
C ASP A 342 -2.30 -13.99 15.49
N TYR A 343 -1.87 -13.04 14.65
CA TYR A 343 -0.49 -12.94 14.13
C TYR A 343 0.43 -12.10 14.98
N ILE A 344 -0.10 -11.21 15.81
CA ILE A 344 0.68 -10.26 16.60
C ILE A 344 0.91 -10.75 18.03
N ASN A 345 1.97 -10.21 18.65
CA ASN A 345 2.22 -10.47 20.06
C ASN A 345 1.23 -9.69 20.94
N PRO A 346 0.92 -10.19 22.16
CA PRO A 346 0.11 -9.45 23.13
C PRO A 346 0.65 -8.07 23.48
N ASP A 347 1.98 -7.89 23.39
CA ASP A 347 2.67 -6.60 23.64
C ASP A 347 2.70 -5.66 22.42
N THR A 348 2.21 -6.08 21.25
CA THR A 348 2.08 -5.23 20.05
C THR A 348 1.02 -4.17 20.29
N THR A 349 1.29 -2.92 19.93
CA THR A 349 0.29 -1.84 20.07
C THR A 349 -0.59 -1.77 18.84
N VAL A 350 -1.90 -1.70 19.06
CA VAL A 350 -2.89 -1.46 18.00
C VAL A 350 -3.43 -0.04 18.15
N ILE A 351 -3.29 0.78 17.11
CA ILE A 351 -3.74 2.16 17.08
C ILE A 351 -4.93 2.28 16.13
N TYR A 352 -6.05 2.74 16.62
CA TYR A 352 -7.25 2.97 15.84
C TYR A 352 -7.36 4.47 15.53
N TYR A 353 -7.25 4.82 14.25
CA TYR A 353 -7.39 6.19 13.78
C TYR A 353 -8.87 6.53 13.54
N ASP A 354 -9.30 7.69 14.03
CA ASP A 354 -10.70 8.14 13.91
C ASP A 354 -11.69 7.07 14.44
N TYR A 355 -11.47 6.69 15.71
CA TYR A 355 -12.17 5.56 16.35
C TYR A 355 -13.69 5.71 16.33
N ASP A 356 -14.21 6.93 16.47
CA ASP A 356 -15.65 7.19 16.40
C ASP A 356 -16.23 6.81 15.04
N ARG A 357 -15.48 7.08 13.97
CA ARG A 357 -15.90 6.71 12.62
C ARG A 357 -15.81 5.20 12.39
N LEU A 358 -14.82 4.52 12.96
CA LEU A 358 -14.72 3.07 12.92
C LEU A 358 -15.91 2.38 13.59
N ILE A 359 -16.37 2.89 14.75
CA ILE A 359 -17.57 2.39 15.42
C ILE A 359 -18.82 2.69 14.59
N ASN A 360 -18.99 3.94 14.18
CA ASN A 360 -20.20 4.38 13.47
C ASN A 360 -20.37 3.69 12.11
N SER A 361 -19.27 3.24 11.48
CA SER A 361 -19.33 2.49 10.23
C SER A 361 -19.74 1.02 10.42
N LYS A 362 -19.73 0.47 11.63
CA LYS A 362 -20.07 -0.93 11.93
C LYS A 362 -21.43 -1.33 11.35
N GLU A 363 -22.46 -0.59 11.68
CA GLU A 363 -23.82 -0.91 11.21
C GLU A 363 -23.96 -0.79 9.70
N SER A 364 -23.29 0.19 9.08
CA SER A 364 -23.33 0.39 7.64
C SER A 364 -22.62 -0.75 6.91
N LEU A 365 -21.47 -1.20 7.43
CA LEU A 365 -20.75 -2.36 6.91
C LEU A 365 -21.60 -3.64 7.03
N GLN A 366 -22.18 -3.90 8.20
CA GLN A 366 -23.04 -5.07 8.39
C GLN A 366 -24.24 -5.05 7.45
N ARG A 367 -24.92 -3.90 7.30
CA ARG A 367 -26.04 -3.75 6.36
C ARG A 367 -25.61 -3.97 4.90
N GLU A 368 -24.44 -3.45 4.50
CA GLU A 368 -23.85 -3.66 3.17
C GLU A 368 -23.64 -5.17 2.91
N TYR A 369 -22.93 -5.85 3.83
CA TYR A 369 -22.67 -7.29 3.68
C TYR A 369 -23.93 -8.13 3.66
N ILE A 370 -24.90 -7.88 4.55
CA ILE A 370 -26.17 -8.59 4.56
C ILE A 370 -26.97 -8.33 3.27
N GLY A 371 -27.00 -7.08 2.80
CA GLY A 371 -27.72 -6.71 1.59
C GLY A 371 -27.14 -7.34 0.33
N LEU A 372 -25.81 -7.39 0.22
CA LEU A 372 -25.13 -8.03 -0.91
C LEU A 372 -25.19 -9.56 -0.84
N TYR A 373 -25.07 -10.14 0.37
CA TYR A 373 -25.24 -11.58 0.56
C TYR A 373 -26.62 -12.06 0.10
N LYS A 374 -27.69 -11.36 0.50
CA LYS A 374 -29.06 -11.71 0.09
C LYS A 374 -29.26 -11.70 -1.43
N LYS A 375 -28.48 -10.88 -2.15
CA LYS A 375 -28.53 -10.85 -3.62
C LYS A 375 -27.69 -11.96 -4.25
N ALA A 376 -26.55 -12.28 -3.64
CA ALA A 376 -25.58 -13.22 -4.20
C ALA A 376 -25.87 -14.69 -3.82
N CYS A 377 -26.43 -14.96 -2.63
CA CYS A 377 -26.56 -16.33 -2.10
C CYS A 377 -27.42 -17.29 -2.93
N ALA A 378 -28.27 -16.76 -3.81
CA ALA A 378 -29.12 -17.58 -4.69
C ALA A 378 -28.42 -17.98 -6.00
N SER A 379 -27.38 -17.26 -6.42
CA SER A 379 -26.74 -17.43 -7.73
C SER A 379 -25.23 -17.59 -7.67
N GLU A 380 -24.57 -17.24 -6.55
CA GLU A 380 -23.13 -17.20 -6.42
C GLU A 380 -22.65 -18.07 -5.25
N LEU A 381 -21.38 -18.53 -5.34
CA LEU A 381 -20.72 -19.28 -4.27
C LEU A 381 -20.23 -18.34 -3.19
N VAL A 382 -21.05 -18.08 -2.17
CA VAL A 382 -20.74 -17.12 -1.10
C VAL A 382 -21.07 -17.68 0.27
N LEU A 383 -20.28 -17.30 1.27
CA LEU A 383 -20.52 -17.59 2.67
C LEU A 383 -21.36 -16.49 3.33
N SER A 384 -22.05 -16.81 4.44
CA SER A 384 -22.78 -15.81 5.22
C SER A 384 -21.83 -14.73 5.76
N PRO A 385 -22.32 -13.49 6.00
CA PRO A 385 -21.50 -12.39 6.50
C PRO A 385 -20.70 -12.73 7.77
N GLU A 386 -21.28 -13.51 8.66
CA GLU A 386 -20.66 -13.96 9.91
C GLU A 386 -19.39 -14.82 9.68
N LYS A 387 -19.24 -15.42 8.49
CA LYS A 387 -18.08 -16.24 8.14
C LYS A 387 -16.96 -15.46 7.48
N ILE A 388 -17.23 -14.26 6.95
CA ILE A 388 -16.26 -13.47 6.18
C ILE A 388 -16.00 -12.08 6.76
N LEU A 389 -16.70 -11.69 7.82
CA LEU A 389 -16.56 -10.40 8.49
C LEU A 389 -16.65 -10.57 10.01
N PHE A 390 -15.62 -10.09 10.73
CA PHE A 390 -15.66 -9.99 12.17
C PHE A 390 -16.50 -8.80 12.65
N ASP A 391 -17.04 -8.91 13.86
CA ASP A 391 -17.60 -7.76 14.56
C ASP A 391 -16.48 -6.85 15.09
N PHE A 392 -16.54 -5.57 14.77
CA PHE A 392 -15.46 -4.62 15.09
C PHE A 392 -15.24 -4.45 16.60
N GLU A 393 -16.30 -4.31 17.37
CA GLU A 393 -16.19 -4.10 18.83
C GLU A 393 -15.63 -5.33 19.51
N THR A 394 -16.13 -6.51 19.15
CA THR A 394 -15.65 -7.78 19.69
C THR A 394 -14.17 -7.99 19.35
N LEU A 395 -13.78 -7.73 18.10
CA LEU A 395 -12.41 -7.93 17.67
C LEU A 395 -11.45 -6.92 18.29
N SER A 396 -11.82 -5.64 18.35
CA SER A 396 -10.98 -4.60 18.95
C SER A 396 -10.81 -4.79 20.47
N ALA A 397 -11.83 -5.27 21.15
CA ALA A 397 -11.78 -5.57 22.59
C ALA A 397 -10.96 -6.84 22.91
N ALA A 398 -10.73 -7.73 21.93
CA ALA A 398 -9.92 -8.94 22.14
C ALA A 398 -8.44 -8.63 22.36
N HIS A 399 -7.96 -7.45 22.01
CA HIS A 399 -6.59 -7.01 22.24
C HIS A 399 -6.54 -5.94 23.35
N SER A 400 -5.61 -6.06 24.29
CA SER A 400 -5.57 -5.18 25.46
C SER A 400 -4.77 -3.88 25.23
N LYS A 401 -3.77 -3.89 24.35
CA LYS A 401 -2.85 -2.75 24.17
C LYS A 401 -3.29 -1.85 23.02
N ASN A 402 -4.40 -1.17 23.23
CA ASN A 402 -5.05 -0.32 22.24
C ASN A 402 -4.85 1.17 22.53
N ILE A 403 -4.60 1.96 21.48
CA ILE A 403 -4.64 3.43 21.47
C ILE A 403 -5.77 3.86 20.52
N LEU A 404 -6.69 4.67 21.03
CA LEU A 404 -7.89 5.09 20.31
C LEU A 404 -7.78 6.59 20.02
N TYR A 405 -7.57 6.98 18.76
CA TYR A 405 -7.53 8.38 18.34
C TYR A 405 -8.94 8.86 17.98
N ARG A 406 -9.37 9.92 18.61
CA ARG A 406 -10.65 10.58 18.34
C ARG A 406 -10.43 12.01 17.88
N THR A 407 -11.13 12.40 16.82
CA THR A 407 -11.06 13.76 16.25
C THR A 407 -12.07 14.70 16.93
N ILE A 408 -13.21 14.15 17.35
CA ILE A 408 -14.34 14.92 17.91
C ILE A 408 -14.22 14.96 19.43
N HIS A 409 -14.46 16.12 20.00
CA HIS A 409 -14.63 16.27 21.45
C HIS A 409 -16.02 15.78 21.85
N THR A 410 -16.07 14.71 22.59
CA THR A 410 -17.31 14.23 23.18
C THR A 410 -17.37 14.72 24.63
N GLU A 411 -18.42 15.44 24.99
CA GLU A 411 -18.72 15.71 26.42
C GLU A 411 -19.14 14.38 27.06
N LYS A 412 -18.14 13.63 27.56
CA LYS A 412 -18.43 12.42 28.34
C LYS A 412 -19.06 12.85 29.66
N THR A 413 -20.29 12.42 29.91
CA THR A 413 -20.91 12.45 31.23
C THR A 413 -20.04 11.69 32.23
N GLU A 414 -19.99 12.11 33.48
CA GLU A 414 -19.16 11.50 34.54
C GLU A 414 -19.36 9.97 34.70
N GLU A 415 -20.50 9.46 34.25
CA GLU A 415 -20.85 8.03 34.27
C GLU A 415 -19.97 7.19 33.31
N LEU A 416 -19.51 7.74 32.20
CA LEU A 416 -18.63 7.04 31.23
C LEU A 416 -17.14 7.04 31.61
N LYS A 417 -16.75 7.83 32.64
CA LYS A 417 -15.37 7.83 33.15
C LYS A 417 -15.00 6.58 33.97
N ASN A 418 -15.98 5.75 34.29
CA ASN A 418 -15.79 4.56 35.14
C ASN A 418 -15.48 3.27 34.37
N ASP A 419 -15.32 3.30 33.04
CA ASP A 419 -15.09 2.11 32.19
C ASP A 419 -13.65 1.58 32.22
N GLY A 420 -12.79 2.07 33.13
CA GLY A 420 -11.40 1.61 33.22
C GLY A 420 -10.49 2.06 32.07
N THR A 421 -11.01 2.86 31.13
CA THR A 421 -10.24 3.40 30.00
C THR A 421 -9.46 4.64 30.45
N ASN A 422 -8.15 4.66 30.22
CA ASN A 422 -7.36 5.86 30.41
C ASN A 422 -7.72 6.88 29.34
N PHE A 423 -7.94 8.12 29.72
CA PHE A 423 -8.37 9.19 28.83
C PHE A 423 -7.38 10.34 28.85
N PHE A 424 -7.13 10.90 27.67
CA PHE A 424 -6.33 12.11 27.52
C PHE A 424 -6.89 12.99 26.39
N LYS A 425 -6.75 14.33 26.55
CA LYS A 425 -7.22 15.30 25.56
C LYS A 425 -6.09 16.23 25.15
N PHE A 426 -5.87 16.36 23.83
CA PHE A 426 -5.06 17.42 23.26
C PHE A 426 -5.96 18.60 22.86
N GLU A 427 -5.48 19.82 23.10
CA GLU A 427 -6.13 21.03 22.60
C GLU A 427 -5.42 21.47 21.32
N LEU A 428 -5.90 20.95 20.19
CA LEU A 428 -5.40 21.26 18.87
C LEU A 428 -6.50 21.90 18.03
N ASP A 429 -6.14 22.93 17.27
CA ASP A 429 -7.03 23.50 16.27
C ASP A 429 -6.96 22.69 14.96
N PRO A 430 -8.09 22.55 14.26
CA PRO A 430 -8.13 21.89 12.95
C PRO A 430 -7.37 22.68 11.89
N PRO A 431 -7.09 22.05 10.71
CA PRO A 431 -6.43 22.72 9.60
C PRO A 431 -7.13 24.02 9.20
N ARG A 432 -6.34 25.08 8.93
CA ARG A 432 -6.86 26.37 8.47
C ARG A 432 -6.84 26.43 6.95
N SER A 433 -7.96 26.81 6.34
CA SER A 433 -8.02 27.02 4.88
C SER A 433 -7.89 28.51 4.56
N PHE A 434 -7.01 28.83 3.61
CA PHE A 434 -6.82 30.20 3.11
C PHE A 434 -7.53 30.46 1.78
N PHE A 435 -8.25 29.45 1.26
CA PHE A 435 -9.12 29.54 0.07
C PHE A 435 -8.45 30.09 -1.20
N GLY A 436 -7.13 29.97 -1.32
CA GLY A 436 -6.38 30.55 -2.44
C GLY A 436 -6.15 32.07 -2.34
N ASN A 437 -6.59 32.71 -1.26
CA ASN A 437 -6.43 34.14 -1.06
C ASN A 437 -5.07 34.46 -0.39
N ILE A 438 -4.10 34.86 -1.21
CA ILE A 438 -2.74 35.18 -0.75
C ILE A 438 -2.72 36.37 0.20
N ASN A 439 -3.56 37.39 -0.03
CA ASN A 439 -3.62 38.58 0.83
C ASN A 439 -4.14 38.20 2.23
N TYR A 440 -5.16 37.34 2.28
CA TYR A 440 -5.65 36.82 3.55
C TYR A 440 -4.59 35.98 4.28
N LEU A 441 -3.83 35.16 3.53
CA LEU A 441 -2.69 34.41 4.10
C LEU A 441 -1.66 35.37 4.70
N LYS A 442 -1.24 36.41 3.97
CA LYS A 442 -0.24 37.39 4.43
C LYS A 442 -0.72 38.15 5.68
N GLU A 443 -1.99 38.57 5.71
CA GLU A 443 -2.60 39.22 6.85
C GLU A 443 -2.58 38.31 8.10
N GLN A 444 -3.05 37.07 7.96
CA GLN A 444 -3.03 36.10 9.05
C GLN A 444 -1.60 35.80 9.52
N ILE A 445 -0.63 35.65 8.63
CA ILE A 445 0.79 35.46 8.97
C ILE A 445 1.33 36.67 9.76
N SER A 446 0.99 37.90 9.34
CA SER A 446 1.41 39.12 10.01
C SER A 446 0.89 39.18 11.47
N ASP A 447 -0.37 38.82 11.67
CA ASP A 447 -0.97 38.82 13.01
C ASP A 447 -0.39 37.71 13.90
N LEU A 448 -0.21 36.51 13.36
CA LEU A 448 0.45 35.41 14.06
C LEU A 448 1.90 35.73 14.42
N GLN A 449 2.60 36.49 13.57
CA GLN A 449 3.96 36.95 13.84
C GLN A 449 3.98 37.92 15.03
N LYS A 450 3.09 38.88 15.08
CA LYS A 450 2.98 39.82 16.22
C LYS A 450 2.72 39.07 17.54
N ASP A 451 1.94 37.99 17.48
CA ASP A 451 1.61 37.13 18.61
C ASP A 451 2.72 36.11 18.96
N GLY A 452 3.81 36.06 18.19
CA GLY A 452 4.97 35.20 18.45
C GLY A 452 4.75 33.73 18.09
N TRP A 453 3.86 33.43 17.13
CA TRP A 453 3.65 32.07 16.63
C TRP A 453 4.81 31.62 15.75
N LYS A 454 5.08 30.31 15.71
CA LYS A 454 5.96 29.63 14.76
C LYS A 454 5.14 28.92 13.71
N ILE A 455 5.43 29.15 12.44
CA ILE A 455 4.69 28.60 11.31
C ILE A 455 5.58 27.62 10.55
N PHE A 456 5.07 26.40 10.36
CA PHE A 456 5.69 25.36 9.54
C PHE A 456 4.81 25.14 8.31
N ILE A 457 5.35 25.39 7.13
CA ILE A 457 4.61 25.19 5.86
C ILE A 457 5.24 24.00 5.14
N PHE A 458 4.46 22.97 4.93
CA PHE A 458 4.86 21.77 4.21
C PHE A 458 4.39 21.84 2.76
N THR A 459 5.27 21.49 1.84
CA THR A 459 5.04 21.56 0.41
C THR A 459 5.31 20.21 -0.25
N ASN A 460 4.61 19.92 -1.36
CA ASN A 460 4.72 18.62 -2.03
C ASN A 460 6.11 18.40 -2.67
N ASN A 461 6.79 19.48 -3.07
CA ASN A 461 8.11 19.39 -3.69
C ASN A 461 8.90 20.71 -3.55
N GLU A 462 10.17 20.67 -3.93
CA GLU A 462 11.08 21.83 -3.84
C GLU A 462 10.62 23.03 -4.73
N ASN A 463 10.03 22.77 -5.90
CA ASN A 463 9.55 23.84 -6.77
C ASN A 463 8.41 24.63 -6.11
N GLN A 464 7.47 23.93 -5.49
CA GLN A 464 6.40 24.59 -4.73
C GLN A 464 6.94 25.31 -3.50
N ASN A 465 7.97 24.75 -2.86
CA ASN A 465 8.65 25.40 -1.75
C ASN A 465 9.25 26.76 -2.17
N LEU A 466 9.95 26.80 -3.30
CA LEU A 466 10.50 28.03 -3.85
C LEU A 466 9.40 29.06 -4.16
N ARG A 467 8.30 28.61 -4.76
CA ARG A 467 7.15 29.45 -5.09
C ARG A 467 6.50 30.09 -3.85
N ILE A 468 6.27 29.29 -2.80
CA ILE A 468 5.74 29.81 -1.53
C ILE A 468 6.73 30.76 -0.88
N ASN A 469 8.04 30.47 -0.97
CA ASN A 469 9.07 31.38 -0.48
C ASN A 469 9.06 32.73 -1.17
N GLU A 470 8.82 32.76 -2.49
CA GLU A 470 8.66 34.03 -3.25
C GLU A 470 7.43 34.79 -2.79
N ILE A 471 6.29 34.13 -2.61
CA ILE A 471 5.03 34.72 -2.15
C ILE A 471 5.21 35.34 -0.74
N LEU A 472 5.94 34.66 0.12
CA LEU A 472 6.15 35.04 1.53
C LEU A 472 7.49 35.75 1.77
N LYS A 473 8.14 36.29 0.72
CA LYS A 473 9.49 36.89 0.79
C LYS A 473 9.59 37.99 1.83
N ASP A 474 8.52 38.77 2.01
CA ASP A 474 8.46 39.86 3.00
C ASP A 474 8.55 39.35 4.45
N PHE A 475 8.19 38.10 4.69
CA PHE A 475 8.20 37.43 6.00
C PHE A 475 9.37 36.46 6.20
N THR A 476 10.08 36.10 5.13
CA THR A 476 11.21 35.16 5.18
C THR A 476 12.58 35.86 5.11
N ASN A 477 12.66 37.12 4.63
CA ASN A 477 13.86 37.91 4.49
C ASN A 477 13.98 38.87 5.66
N SER A 478 14.70 38.56 6.68
CA SER A 478 15.39 39.39 7.71
C SER A 478 15.37 38.67 9.06
N GLU A 479 15.74 39.26 10.12
CA GLU A 479 15.92 38.76 11.50
C GLU A 479 14.90 37.68 12.00
N SER A 480 13.85 37.45 11.25
CA SER A 480 12.73 36.51 11.45
C SER A 480 12.95 35.07 10.94
N LYS A 481 14.18 34.65 10.62
CA LYS A 481 14.46 33.30 10.04
C LYS A 481 13.90 32.11 10.82
N ASN A 482 13.50 32.33 12.07
CA ASN A 482 12.93 31.26 12.93
C ASN A 482 11.39 31.25 13.02
N PHE A 483 10.73 32.21 12.37
CA PHE A 483 9.28 32.37 12.48
C PHE A 483 8.52 31.49 11.47
N ILE A 484 8.92 31.50 10.19
CA ILE A 484 8.38 30.63 9.15
C ILE A 484 9.45 29.64 8.71
N GLN A 485 9.10 28.36 8.69
CA GLN A 485 9.93 27.30 8.15
C GLN A 485 9.18 26.60 7.00
N LEU A 486 9.78 26.66 5.82
CA LEU A 486 9.28 25.97 4.63
C LEU A 486 9.96 24.61 4.52
N ILE A 487 9.16 23.55 4.42
CA ILE A 487 9.63 22.15 4.43
C ILE A 487 9.15 21.45 3.17
N PRO A 488 10.03 21.06 2.23
CA PRO A 488 9.65 20.38 1.00
C PRO A 488 9.39 18.88 1.26
N GLN A 489 8.44 18.60 2.13
CA GLN A 489 7.99 17.26 2.49
C GLN A 489 6.47 17.27 2.57
N GLU A 490 5.86 16.20 2.12
CA GLU A 490 4.42 16.09 2.04
C GLU A 490 3.81 15.61 3.36
N ILE A 491 2.69 16.23 3.78
CA ILE A 491 1.87 15.80 4.92
C ILE A 491 0.39 15.69 4.52
N SER A 492 -0.40 15.02 5.33
CA SER A 492 -1.83 14.83 5.05
C SER A 492 -2.65 16.11 5.20
N ALA A 493 -2.50 16.81 6.31
CA ALA A 493 -3.17 18.06 6.63
C ALA A 493 -2.46 18.82 7.75
N GLY A 494 -2.67 20.15 7.82
CA GLY A 494 -2.14 20.99 8.90
C GLY A 494 -2.88 20.84 10.22
N PHE A 495 -2.40 21.53 11.24
CA PHE A 495 -3.01 21.70 12.57
C PHE A 495 -2.39 22.89 13.29
N ALA A 496 -2.97 23.31 14.41
CA ALA A 496 -2.31 24.27 15.29
C ALA A 496 -2.27 23.78 16.75
N ILE A 497 -1.23 24.19 17.48
CA ILE A 497 -1.07 24.01 18.92
C ILE A 497 -1.08 25.40 19.56
N PRO A 498 -2.24 25.90 20.02
CA PRO A 498 -2.36 27.25 20.58
C PRO A 498 -1.44 27.47 21.79
N GLU A 499 -1.34 26.49 22.70
CA GLU A 499 -0.47 26.55 23.89
C GLU A 499 1.01 26.79 23.56
N MET A 500 1.48 26.18 22.47
CA MET A 500 2.87 26.34 22.00
C MET A 500 3.05 27.45 20.98
N LYS A 501 1.96 28.05 20.53
CA LYS A 501 1.94 29.00 19.41
C LYS A 501 2.60 28.43 18.17
N ILE A 502 2.25 27.22 17.80
CA ILE A 502 2.72 26.52 16.59
C ILE A 502 1.55 26.36 15.64
N LEU A 503 1.77 26.76 14.38
CA LEU A 503 0.85 26.51 13.27
C LEU A 503 1.57 25.67 12.20
N VAL A 504 0.96 24.58 11.81
CA VAL A 504 1.40 23.72 10.69
C VAL A 504 0.40 23.86 9.56
N ILE A 505 0.89 24.17 8.37
CA ILE A 505 0.08 24.39 7.17
C ILE A 505 0.56 23.43 6.10
N GLN A 506 -0.38 22.81 5.39
CA GLN A 506 -0.12 22.05 4.18
C GLN A 506 -0.42 22.93 2.95
N GLU A 507 0.39 22.82 1.91
CA GLU A 507 0.30 23.63 0.68
C GLU A 507 -1.12 23.75 0.12
N ASN A 508 -1.89 22.66 0.10
CA ASN A 508 -3.25 22.67 -0.47
C ASN A 508 -4.23 23.52 0.36
N GLU A 509 -3.96 23.77 1.63
CA GLU A 509 -4.74 24.63 2.51
C GLU A 509 -4.55 26.10 2.15
N ILE A 510 -3.37 26.47 1.62
CA ILE A 510 -3.07 27.80 1.11
C ILE A 510 -3.84 28.06 -0.19
N PHE A 511 -3.73 27.14 -1.16
CA PHE A 511 -4.26 27.36 -2.50
C PHE A 511 -5.71 26.88 -2.69
N GLY A 512 -6.34 26.28 -1.67
CA GLY A 512 -7.70 25.75 -1.75
C GLY A 512 -7.83 24.55 -2.70
N ARG A 513 -6.72 23.92 -3.06
CA ARG A 513 -6.70 22.76 -3.96
C ARG A 513 -7.21 21.55 -3.20
N LYS A 514 -8.26 20.91 -3.72
CA LYS A 514 -8.56 19.54 -3.30
C LYS A 514 -7.40 18.67 -3.77
N LYS A 515 -6.71 18.02 -2.82
CA LYS A 515 -5.68 17.05 -3.17
C LYS A 515 -6.36 15.98 -4.02
N TYR A 516 -6.13 16.01 -5.33
CA TYR A 516 -6.37 14.84 -6.15
C TYR A 516 -5.27 13.86 -5.74
N ILE A 517 -5.59 12.96 -4.84
CA ILE A 517 -4.75 11.78 -4.64
C ILE A 517 -4.95 10.99 -5.93
N PRO A 518 -3.96 10.90 -6.83
CA PRO A 518 -4.05 9.97 -7.94
C PRO A 518 -4.35 8.65 -7.25
N LYS A 519 -5.46 8.00 -7.62
CA LYS A 519 -5.71 6.61 -7.21
C LYS A 519 -4.38 5.93 -7.35
N SER A 520 -3.82 5.45 -6.25
CA SER A 520 -2.41 5.02 -6.25
C SER A 520 -2.21 4.13 -7.46
N LEU A 521 -1.04 4.20 -8.11
CA LEU A 521 -0.70 3.32 -9.22
C LEU A 521 -0.91 1.82 -8.89
N ASN A 522 -1.10 1.49 -7.61
CA ASN A 522 -1.54 0.19 -7.13
C ASN A 522 -3.03 -0.12 -7.42
N HIS A 523 -3.87 0.89 -7.65
CA HIS A 523 -5.25 0.76 -8.19
C HIS A 523 -5.30 0.95 -9.72
N VAL A 524 -4.19 1.33 -10.36
CA VAL A 524 -4.07 1.42 -11.81
C VAL A 524 -4.33 0.07 -12.49
N LYS A 525 -4.32 -1.05 -11.74
CA LYS A 525 -4.69 -2.34 -12.34
C LYS A 525 -6.17 -2.50 -12.61
N SER A 526 -7.06 -1.81 -11.93
CA SER A 526 -8.46 -1.73 -12.35
C SER A 526 -8.72 -0.64 -13.38
N SER A 527 -7.91 0.44 -13.41
CA SER A 527 -8.01 1.47 -14.45
C SER A 527 -7.25 1.11 -15.73
N VAL A 528 -6.30 0.20 -15.64
CA VAL A 528 -5.64 -0.40 -16.81
C VAL A 528 -6.63 -1.26 -17.58
N ILE A 529 -7.56 -1.94 -16.90
CA ILE A 529 -8.69 -2.62 -17.55
C ILE A 529 -9.61 -1.59 -18.21
N ASP A 530 -9.86 -0.44 -17.61
CA ASP A 530 -10.66 0.63 -18.22
C ASP A 530 -9.97 1.24 -19.47
N THR A 531 -8.64 1.24 -19.53
CA THR A 531 -7.89 1.68 -20.73
C THR A 531 -7.93 0.63 -21.85
N PHE A 532 -8.14 -0.66 -21.51
CA PHE A 532 -8.33 -1.74 -22.49
C PHE A 532 -9.73 -1.87 -23.02
N VAL A 533 -10.73 -1.35 -22.34
CA VAL A 533 -12.12 -1.29 -22.85
C VAL A 533 -12.21 -0.52 -24.16
N ASP A 534 -11.21 0.34 -24.44
CA ASP A 534 -11.13 1.12 -25.68
C ASP A 534 -10.37 0.39 -26.83
N LEU A 535 -9.79 -0.80 -26.61
CA LEU A 535 -9.11 -1.56 -27.66
C LEU A 535 -10.02 -2.68 -28.18
N ASN A 536 -10.34 -2.61 -29.47
CA ASN A 536 -11.09 -3.65 -30.16
C ASN A 536 -10.14 -4.61 -30.89
N PRO A 537 -10.45 -5.92 -30.94
CA PRO A 537 -9.70 -6.85 -31.80
C PRO A 537 -9.64 -6.32 -33.23
N GLY A 538 -8.40 -6.19 -33.75
CA GLY A 538 -8.13 -5.57 -35.05
C GLY A 538 -7.49 -4.18 -34.94
N ASP A 539 -7.48 -3.54 -33.80
CA ASP A 539 -6.81 -2.25 -33.60
C ASP A 539 -5.28 -2.38 -33.70
N PHE A 540 -4.66 -1.39 -34.30
CA PHE A 540 -3.21 -1.29 -34.32
C PHE A 540 -2.71 -0.76 -32.99
N VAL A 541 -1.70 -1.43 -32.44
CA VAL A 541 -1.05 -1.08 -31.17
C VAL A 541 0.46 -1.02 -31.33
N VAL A 542 1.11 -0.23 -30.47
CA VAL A 542 2.56 -0.11 -30.43
C VAL A 542 3.06 -0.72 -29.13
N HIS A 543 3.87 -1.73 -29.22
CA HIS A 543 4.60 -2.29 -28.09
C HIS A 543 6.01 -1.69 -28.02
N VAL A 544 6.44 -1.24 -26.85
CA VAL A 544 7.74 -0.54 -26.67
C VAL A 544 8.92 -1.34 -27.23
N ASN A 545 8.91 -2.67 -27.10
CA ASN A 545 10.02 -3.52 -27.53
C ASN A 545 9.81 -4.18 -28.91
N TYR A 546 8.56 -4.44 -29.31
CA TYR A 546 8.26 -5.23 -30.50
C TYR A 546 7.74 -4.40 -31.68
N GLY A 547 7.40 -3.12 -31.45
CA GLY A 547 6.91 -2.24 -32.49
C GLY A 547 5.42 -2.32 -32.74
N ILE A 548 4.99 -2.04 -33.98
CA ILE A 548 3.60 -1.99 -34.36
C ILE A 548 3.06 -3.38 -34.64
N GLY A 549 2.01 -3.77 -33.96
CA GLY A 549 1.26 -5.00 -34.14
C GLY A 549 -0.24 -4.78 -34.14
N ILE A 550 -1.02 -5.83 -34.28
CA ILE A 550 -2.49 -5.83 -34.25
C ILE A 550 -2.94 -6.52 -32.94
N PHE A 551 -3.80 -5.87 -32.21
CA PHE A 551 -4.45 -6.45 -31.04
C PHE A 551 -5.48 -7.51 -31.46
N LYS A 552 -5.34 -8.74 -30.98
CA LYS A 552 -6.24 -9.87 -31.27
C LYS A 552 -7.18 -10.20 -30.13
N GLY A 553 -7.03 -9.58 -29.00
CA GLY A 553 -7.82 -9.85 -27.81
C GLY A 553 -6.96 -10.29 -26.63
N ILE A 554 -7.63 -10.66 -25.56
CA ILE A 554 -7.01 -11.23 -24.37
C ILE A 554 -7.21 -12.73 -24.44
N GLU A 555 -6.12 -13.50 -24.33
CA GLU A 555 -6.15 -14.95 -24.37
C GLU A 555 -5.61 -15.51 -23.06
N ARG A 556 -6.34 -16.43 -22.49
CA ARG A 556 -5.92 -17.14 -21.29
C ARG A 556 -4.98 -18.27 -21.68
N VAL A 557 -3.73 -18.13 -21.30
CA VAL A 557 -2.69 -19.12 -21.61
C VAL A 557 -2.35 -19.92 -20.36
N ARG A 558 -2.43 -21.25 -20.49
CA ARG A 558 -2.04 -22.20 -19.46
C ARG A 558 -0.57 -22.55 -19.63
N ALA A 559 0.27 -22.12 -18.70
CA ALA A 559 1.70 -22.47 -18.69
C ALA A 559 2.07 -23.09 -17.34
N MET A 560 2.57 -24.34 -17.36
CA MET A 560 3.05 -25.08 -16.18
C MET A 560 2.00 -25.20 -15.03
N GLY A 561 0.73 -25.34 -15.37
CA GLY A 561 -0.35 -25.51 -14.37
C GLY A 561 -0.99 -24.21 -13.87
N ASN A 562 -0.50 -23.05 -14.31
CA ASN A 562 -1.10 -21.75 -14.01
C ASN A 562 -1.71 -21.14 -15.27
N GLU A 563 -2.90 -20.56 -15.12
CA GLU A 563 -3.57 -19.81 -16.18
C GLU A 563 -3.38 -18.32 -15.91
N ARG A 564 -2.99 -17.59 -16.96
CA ARG A 564 -2.87 -16.12 -16.92
C ARG A 564 -3.48 -15.52 -18.17
N ASP A 565 -4.00 -14.31 -18.00
CA ASP A 565 -4.51 -13.54 -19.10
C ASP A 565 -3.34 -12.78 -19.78
N TYR A 566 -3.20 -13.03 -21.06
CA TYR A 566 -2.22 -12.39 -21.93
C TYR A 566 -2.91 -11.59 -23.01
N ILE A 567 -2.34 -10.46 -23.32
CA ILE A 567 -2.70 -9.68 -24.47
C ILE A 567 -2.02 -10.31 -25.69
N LYS A 568 -2.82 -10.78 -26.62
CA LYS A 568 -2.34 -11.37 -27.87
C LYS A 568 -2.17 -10.30 -28.91
N LEU A 569 -0.94 -10.11 -29.35
CA LEU A 569 -0.56 -9.19 -30.42
C LEU A 569 -0.04 -9.99 -31.61
N GLU A 570 -0.58 -9.70 -32.79
CA GLU A 570 -0.13 -10.27 -34.07
C GLU A 570 0.85 -9.33 -34.75
N TYR A 571 1.94 -9.91 -35.25
CA TYR A 571 3.01 -9.24 -35.98
C TYR A 571 3.12 -9.77 -37.42
N ALA A 572 3.99 -9.19 -38.24
CA ALA A 572 4.19 -9.64 -39.62
C ALA A 572 4.71 -11.08 -39.64
N GLY A 573 4.22 -11.90 -40.59
CA GLY A 573 4.59 -13.30 -40.72
C GLY A 573 3.78 -14.26 -39.83
N GLU A 574 2.60 -13.84 -39.36
CA GLU A 574 1.74 -14.62 -38.45
C GLU A 574 2.41 -14.94 -37.10
N GLU A 575 3.37 -14.12 -36.68
CA GLU A 575 3.99 -14.24 -35.37
C GLU A 575 3.12 -13.59 -34.30
N PHE A 576 3.05 -14.22 -33.11
CA PHE A 576 2.28 -13.72 -31.99
C PHE A 576 3.18 -13.41 -30.80
N ALA A 577 2.96 -12.24 -30.18
CA ALA A 577 3.51 -11.93 -28.87
C ALA A 577 2.40 -12.01 -27.83
N PHE A 578 2.67 -12.70 -26.73
CA PHE A 578 1.80 -12.79 -25.58
C PHE A 578 2.37 -11.89 -24.47
N VAL A 579 1.73 -10.77 -24.24
CA VAL A 579 2.15 -9.80 -23.24
C VAL A 579 1.28 -9.98 -22.01
N PRO A 580 1.88 -10.25 -20.82
CA PRO A 580 1.09 -10.34 -19.59
C PRO A 580 0.25 -9.09 -19.38
N ILE A 581 -0.99 -9.24 -18.91
CA ILE A 581 -1.91 -8.10 -18.72
C ILE A 581 -1.33 -7.04 -17.78
N GLU A 582 -0.46 -7.43 -16.86
CA GLU A 582 0.25 -6.55 -15.94
C GLU A 582 1.28 -5.64 -16.63
N GLN A 583 1.72 -6.00 -17.83
CA GLN A 583 2.65 -5.22 -18.67
C GLN A 583 1.95 -4.38 -19.74
N VAL A 584 0.71 -4.14 -19.58
CA VAL A 584 -0.09 -3.31 -20.49
C VAL A 584 0.45 -1.91 -20.71
N ASN A 585 1.13 -1.34 -19.72
CA ASN A 585 1.83 -0.06 -19.82
C ASN A 585 2.90 -0.03 -20.93
N LEU A 586 3.32 -1.18 -21.42
CA LEU A 586 4.24 -1.32 -22.57
C LEU A 586 3.51 -1.27 -23.93
N ILE A 587 2.17 -1.22 -23.91
CA ILE A 587 1.33 -1.22 -25.11
C ILE A 587 0.54 0.07 -25.15
N GLN A 588 0.52 0.74 -26.31
CA GLN A 588 -0.27 1.93 -26.55
C GLN A 588 -1.03 1.79 -27.87
N ARG A 589 -2.23 2.38 -27.94
CA ARG A 589 -2.97 2.43 -29.19
C ARG A 589 -2.17 3.23 -30.24
N TYR A 590 -2.05 2.69 -31.44
CA TYR A 590 -1.43 3.43 -32.53
C TYR A 590 -2.29 4.62 -32.94
N ILE A 591 -1.71 5.81 -32.89
CA ILE A 591 -2.34 7.05 -33.36
C ILE A 591 -1.61 7.47 -34.62
N GLY A 592 -2.19 7.22 -35.78
CA GLY A 592 -1.63 7.61 -37.09
C GLY A 592 -2.52 8.60 -37.82
N ASN A 593 -2.05 9.14 -38.93
CA ASN A 593 -2.87 9.99 -39.80
C ASN A 593 -3.99 9.14 -40.42
N GLU A 594 -5.21 9.71 -40.37
CA GLU A 594 -6.40 9.07 -40.93
C GLU A 594 -6.18 8.73 -42.42
N GLY A 595 -6.31 7.45 -42.78
CA GLY A 595 -6.38 6.96 -44.16
C GLY A 595 -5.35 5.91 -44.58
N ASN A 596 -4.25 5.67 -43.85
CA ASN A 596 -3.28 4.63 -44.19
C ASN A 596 -3.00 3.66 -43.02
N ALA A 597 -3.24 2.37 -43.23
CA ALA A 597 -2.88 1.35 -42.27
C ALA A 597 -1.34 1.35 -42.06
N PRO A 598 -0.86 1.32 -40.80
CA PRO A 598 0.57 1.28 -40.54
C PRO A 598 1.15 -0.07 -41.01
N ARG A 599 2.42 -0.05 -41.40
CA ARG A 599 3.14 -1.30 -41.67
C ARG A 599 3.41 -2.03 -40.33
N ILE A 600 2.95 -3.25 -40.25
CA ILE A 600 3.17 -4.12 -39.09
C ILE A 600 4.67 -4.52 -39.04
N ASP A 601 5.24 -4.53 -37.84
CA ASP A 601 6.62 -4.92 -37.60
C ASP A 601 6.79 -6.45 -37.51
N THR A 602 8.02 -6.93 -37.65
CA THR A 602 8.40 -8.32 -37.45
C THR A 602 9.13 -8.42 -36.08
N ILE A 603 8.79 -9.39 -35.26
CA ILE A 603 9.40 -9.60 -33.95
C ILE A 603 10.92 -9.82 -34.11
N GLY A 604 11.72 -9.11 -33.30
CA GLY A 604 13.19 -9.23 -33.34
C GLY A 604 13.88 -8.57 -34.54
N SER A 605 13.17 -7.87 -35.41
CA SER A 605 13.75 -7.13 -36.51
C SER A 605 14.46 -5.85 -36.03
N LYS A 606 15.62 -5.55 -36.66
CA LYS A 606 16.35 -4.30 -36.40
C LYS A 606 15.62 -3.07 -36.88
N SER A 607 14.53 -3.22 -37.65
CA SER A 607 13.76 -2.07 -38.21
C SER A 607 13.13 -1.19 -37.13
N TRP A 608 12.55 -1.81 -36.09
CA TRP A 608 11.98 -1.09 -34.96
C TRP A 608 13.05 -0.40 -34.11
N GLU A 609 14.13 -1.10 -33.80
CA GLU A 609 15.26 -0.52 -33.07
C GLU A 609 15.87 0.68 -33.82
N ASN A 610 16.05 0.56 -35.13
CA ASN A 610 16.56 1.66 -35.96
C ASN A 610 15.62 2.86 -35.97
N ARG A 611 14.29 2.65 -36.02
CA ARG A 611 13.31 3.73 -35.92
C ARG A 611 13.36 4.38 -34.54
N LYS A 612 13.38 3.58 -33.48
CA LYS A 612 13.49 4.05 -32.11
C LYS A 612 14.77 4.88 -31.89
N ASN A 613 15.90 4.40 -32.37
CA ASN A 613 17.18 5.11 -32.28
C ASN A 613 17.18 6.40 -33.11
N LYS A 614 16.53 6.42 -34.27
CA LYS A 614 16.39 7.63 -35.09
C LYS A 614 15.57 8.69 -34.40
N VAL A 615 14.45 8.30 -33.77
CA VAL A 615 13.62 9.23 -32.98
C VAL A 615 14.37 9.70 -31.74
N LYS A 616 15.06 8.80 -31.03
CA LYS A 616 15.89 9.15 -29.88
C LYS A 616 16.94 10.19 -30.23
N LYS A 617 17.67 9.99 -31.35
CA LYS A 617 18.66 10.96 -31.83
C LYS A 617 18.03 12.29 -32.22
N ALA A 618 16.86 12.27 -32.87
CA ALA A 618 16.14 13.51 -33.20
C ALA A 618 15.68 14.29 -31.95
N VAL A 619 15.29 13.58 -30.88
CA VAL A 619 14.93 14.18 -29.57
C VAL A 619 16.19 14.74 -28.88
N GLU A 620 17.30 14.03 -28.92
CA GLU A 620 18.60 14.50 -28.40
C GLU A 620 19.06 15.77 -29.12
N ASP A 621 18.97 15.79 -30.48
CA ASP A 621 19.28 16.96 -31.29
C ASP A 621 18.35 18.16 -30.98
N LEU A 622 17.06 17.87 -30.73
CA LEU A 622 16.09 18.90 -30.31
C LEU A 622 16.43 19.45 -28.92
N ALA A 623 16.76 18.55 -27.96
CA ALA A 623 17.18 18.93 -26.62
C ALA A 623 18.45 19.81 -26.67
N GLN A 624 19.43 19.45 -27.51
CA GLN A 624 20.63 20.26 -27.69
C GLN A 624 20.30 21.65 -28.25
N LYS A 625 19.44 21.74 -29.25
CA LYS A 625 18.96 23.02 -29.80
C LYS A 625 18.24 23.87 -28.76
N LEU A 626 17.47 23.25 -27.88
CA LEU A 626 16.80 23.95 -26.76
C LEU A 626 17.85 24.47 -25.76
N ILE A 627 18.85 23.67 -25.39
CA ILE A 627 19.94 24.09 -24.51
C ILE A 627 20.69 25.28 -25.12
N ASP A 628 21.01 25.22 -26.41
CA ASP A 628 21.68 26.31 -27.12
C ASP A 628 20.80 27.58 -27.18
N LEU A 629 19.50 27.40 -27.38
CA LEU A 629 18.53 28.52 -27.33
C LEU A 629 18.48 29.15 -25.95
N TYR A 630 18.38 28.35 -24.90
CA TYR A 630 18.39 28.83 -23.51
C TYR A 630 19.71 29.52 -23.13
N SER A 631 20.84 28.99 -23.61
CA SER A 631 22.16 29.58 -23.39
C SER A 631 22.24 30.95 -24.04
N ARG A 632 21.77 31.11 -25.33
CA ARG A 632 21.70 32.37 -26.02
C ARG A 632 20.74 33.35 -25.32
N ARG A 633 19.60 32.84 -24.84
CA ARG A 633 18.60 33.65 -24.11
C ARG A 633 19.18 34.18 -22.79
N LYS A 634 20.01 33.39 -22.10
CA LYS A 634 20.69 33.79 -20.84
C LYS A 634 21.72 34.90 -21.05
N THR A 635 22.33 34.97 -22.25
CA THR A 635 23.34 35.97 -22.62
C THR A 635 22.76 37.19 -23.32
N SER A 636 21.51 37.12 -23.80
CA SER A 636 20.85 38.26 -24.45
C SER A 636 20.33 39.24 -23.38
N VAL A 637 20.59 40.53 -23.63
CA VAL A 637 20.02 41.60 -22.83
C VAL A 637 18.54 41.74 -23.18
N GLY A 638 17.67 41.43 -22.22
CA GLY A 638 16.23 41.50 -22.39
C GLY A 638 15.64 42.76 -21.73
N PHE A 639 14.38 43.03 -22.04
CA PHE A 639 13.60 44.05 -21.36
C PHE A 639 13.17 43.53 -19.96
N ALA A 640 13.48 44.27 -18.92
CA ALA A 640 13.03 43.96 -17.57
C ALA A 640 11.60 44.50 -17.38
N PHE A 641 10.64 43.63 -17.27
CA PHE A 641 9.27 44.00 -16.88
C PHE A 641 9.24 44.53 -15.44
N PRO A 642 8.27 45.40 -15.09
CA PRO A 642 8.05 45.77 -13.70
C PRO A 642 7.72 44.55 -12.87
N LYS A 643 7.94 44.64 -11.55
CA LYS A 643 7.59 43.55 -10.62
C LYS A 643 6.09 43.27 -10.72
N ASP A 644 5.73 42.00 -10.64
CA ASP A 644 4.36 41.54 -10.60
C ASP A 644 3.56 42.21 -9.49
N THR A 645 2.36 42.61 -9.81
CA THR A 645 1.42 43.15 -8.83
C THR A 645 0.90 42.01 -7.94
N GLU A 646 0.42 42.35 -6.72
CA GLU A 646 -0.17 41.37 -5.81
C GLU A 646 -1.32 40.57 -6.48
N TRP A 647 -2.04 41.19 -7.39
CA TRP A 647 -3.12 40.54 -8.15
C TRP A 647 -2.55 39.49 -9.13
N GLN A 648 -1.47 39.78 -9.82
CA GLN A 648 -0.81 38.85 -10.74
C GLN A 648 -0.24 37.66 -9.97
N ILE A 649 0.43 37.88 -8.82
CA ILE A 649 0.95 36.84 -7.95
C ILE A 649 -0.19 35.94 -7.43
N ALA A 650 -1.33 36.53 -7.03
CA ALA A 650 -2.50 35.78 -6.58
C ALA A 650 -3.13 34.96 -7.70
N PHE A 651 -3.22 35.52 -8.90
CA PHE A 651 -3.74 34.84 -10.07
C PHE A 651 -2.86 33.66 -10.49
N GLU A 652 -1.55 33.85 -10.57
CA GLU A 652 -0.60 32.77 -10.88
C GLU A 652 -0.60 31.68 -9.82
N ALA A 653 -0.68 32.05 -8.54
CA ALA A 653 -0.76 31.10 -7.44
C ALA A 653 -2.03 30.24 -7.48
N ALA A 654 -3.14 30.80 -7.99
CA ALA A 654 -4.39 30.07 -8.15
C ALA A 654 -4.40 29.14 -9.40
N PHE A 655 -3.45 29.30 -10.31
CA PHE A 655 -3.39 28.51 -11.54
C PHE A 655 -2.93 27.07 -11.24
N PRO A 656 -3.60 26.02 -11.76
CA PRO A 656 -3.32 24.64 -11.39
C PRO A 656 -2.08 24.03 -12.05
N TYR A 657 -1.31 24.79 -12.81
CA TYR A 657 -0.11 24.33 -13.51
C TYR A 657 1.19 24.83 -12.88
#